data_851e90c1c09c3b2529822a5b5590854c
#
_entry.id   851e90c1c09c3b2529822a5b5590854c
#
_cell.length_a   1.000
_cell.length_b   1.000
_cell.length_c   1.000
_cell.angle_alpha   90.00
_cell.angle_beta   90.00
_cell.angle_gamma   90.00
#
_symmetry.space_group_name_H-M   'P 1'
#
loop_
_entity.id
_entity.type
_entity.pdbx_description
1 polymer ?
#
loop_
_entity_poly.entity_id
_entity_poly.type
_entity_poly.pdbx_seq_one_letter_code
_entity_poly.pdbx_strand_id
1 'polypeptide(L)'
;MRAVRLMMRGVFVLLLVVALPLAGAQEPSFARSVYPILEQAGCANCHNSNGVASATRLHFPEPGATAERLDAFGKSLVILVDRDHPENSLLLRKPTKRVAHGGGERIKPGSPEEATLLSWIGVLAHLSGDELARARKYDGRAADSESAQNAPAPTLRRLTHSQYNNTVRDLLGDRAAPADQFPPDDFINGFKDQYEAQNLSPLLEEAYSDAAERLAANAFRNGDANHLIPCAPSAQCRSTFVRTFGKKAFRRPLDATETGRYVALFARESDFLKGAQLVVEAMLQSPNFLFRLDATPSVVLRPYATASRLSYTLWDTMPDDALLAAAARGDLATPQGVTKVAGSMLRDPRARQALDEFVSQWLRFDRILTATRDKRKYPQFSRETAVAMTQEAQLFLGDLVWNDRNFMDAFTADYGFVNADLALIYGVPAPASEFDRVPFPAASERAGLLGQSLFLALTSKPEDASLTGRGLFVREQFLCQHVPPPPAGVNTNLPPTTEAHPQTNRDRMSEHVTNPSCASCHNLIDPIGWGLEKFDAIGMRREDFRMTFGGRAGGGGGGGRRQQAKPVVLPIDTKGSVVGIADSAFSSPRELGAVLAAAPQCQQCMVKQYFRYAAGRMETPADAPALDRIFQDFKNSNFRFKELILSLVRSREFPGEGKDTHVAGNHKAQ
;
A
#
# COMPACT_ATOMS: atom_id res chain seq x y z
N MET A 1 -21.15 -95.48 -60.78
CA MET A 1 -22.25 -94.45 -60.73
C MET A 1 -21.76 -93.22 -60.00
N ARG A 2 -21.87 -92.12 -60.68
CA ARG A 2 -21.79 -90.71 -60.22
C ARG A 2 -20.57 -90.22 -59.41
N ALA A 3 -19.78 -89.47 -60.14
CA ALA A 3 -18.74 -88.52 -59.68
C ALA A 3 -19.27 -87.39 -58.87
N VAL A 4 -18.48 -86.93 -57.87
CA VAL A 4 -18.65 -85.60 -57.29
C VAL A 4 -17.31 -84.90 -57.37
N ARG A 5 -17.32 -83.77 -58.10
CA ARG A 5 -16.20 -82.87 -58.29
C ARG A 5 -16.01 -81.98 -57.01
N LEU A 6 -14.79 -81.93 -56.51
CA LEU A 6 -14.38 -81.00 -55.43
C LEU A 6 -13.86 -79.72 -56.07
N MET A 7 -14.56 -78.60 -55.84
CA MET A 7 -14.12 -77.25 -56.23
C MET A 7 -13.32 -76.66 -55.08
N MET A 8 -12.03 -76.42 -55.25
CA MET A 8 -11.21 -75.57 -54.39
C MET A 8 -11.58 -74.08 -54.64
N ARG A 9 -12.12 -73.39 -53.61
CA ARG A 9 -12.23 -71.93 -53.57
C ARG A 9 -11.07 -71.42 -52.79
N GLY A 10 -10.13 -70.71 -53.47
CA GLY A 10 -9.09 -69.93 -52.86
C GLY A 10 -9.68 -68.72 -52.18
N VAL A 11 -9.47 -68.58 -50.89
CA VAL A 11 -9.78 -67.35 -50.12
C VAL A 11 -8.56 -66.45 -50.18
N PHE A 12 -8.66 -65.36 -50.95
CA PHE A 12 -7.72 -64.24 -50.89
C PHE A 12 -8.02 -63.42 -49.61
N VAL A 13 -7.15 -63.51 -48.56
CA VAL A 13 -7.21 -62.62 -47.39
C VAL A 13 -6.53 -61.33 -47.81
N LEU A 14 -7.35 -60.29 -48.03
CA LEU A 14 -6.88 -58.91 -48.22
C LEU A 14 -6.53 -58.37 -46.88
N LEU A 15 -5.23 -58.30 -46.55
CA LEU A 15 -4.74 -57.58 -45.37
C LEU A 15 -4.93 -56.04 -45.58
N LEU A 16 -6.02 -55.54 -45.04
CA LEU A 16 -6.24 -54.07 -44.91
C LEU A 16 -5.27 -53.57 -43.86
N VAL A 17 -4.15 -52.97 -44.25
CA VAL A 17 -3.28 -52.16 -43.34
C VAL A 17 -4.01 -50.84 -43.06
N VAL A 18 -4.73 -50.85 -41.99
CA VAL A 18 -5.24 -49.56 -41.43
C VAL A 18 -4.04 -48.79 -40.91
N ALA A 19 -3.54 -47.83 -41.70
CA ALA A 19 -2.64 -46.80 -41.23
C ALA A 19 -3.39 -45.93 -40.20
N LEU A 20 -3.23 -46.23 -38.93
CA LEU A 20 -3.59 -45.27 -37.85
C LEU A 20 -2.77 -43.98 -38.09
N PRO A 21 -3.42 -42.81 -38.22
CA PRO A 21 -2.66 -41.57 -38.22
C PRO A 21 -1.91 -41.51 -36.88
N LEU A 22 -0.58 -41.42 -36.94
CA LEU A 22 0.21 -40.96 -35.82
C LEU A 22 -0.41 -39.65 -35.37
N ALA A 23 -1.08 -39.66 -34.21
CA ALA A 23 -1.51 -38.45 -33.55
C ALA A 23 -0.24 -37.61 -33.39
N GLY A 24 -0.12 -36.58 -34.21
CA GLY A 24 0.93 -35.59 -34.05
C GLY A 24 0.89 -35.13 -32.61
N ALA A 25 1.99 -35.24 -31.88
CA ALA A 25 2.11 -34.72 -30.54
C ALA A 25 1.77 -33.24 -30.65
N GLN A 26 0.59 -32.84 -30.13
CA GLN A 26 0.13 -31.48 -30.12
C GLN A 26 1.17 -30.71 -29.31
N GLU A 27 1.79 -29.69 -29.89
CA GLU A 27 2.73 -28.84 -29.17
C GLU A 27 2.12 -28.41 -27.83
N PRO A 28 2.86 -28.49 -26.72
CA PRO A 28 2.31 -28.14 -25.40
C PRO A 28 1.88 -26.68 -25.40
N SER A 29 0.60 -26.41 -25.17
CA SER A 29 0.09 -25.04 -24.97
C SER A 29 0.61 -24.49 -23.63
N PHE A 30 1.27 -23.38 -23.65
CA PHE A 30 1.75 -22.77 -22.42
C PHE A 30 0.59 -22.52 -21.43
N ALA A 31 -0.48 -21.90 -21.89
CA ALA A 31 -1.65 -21.57 -21.06
C ALA A 31 -2.30 -22.80 -20.41
N ARG A 32 -2.30 -23.96 -21.07
CA ARG A 32 -2.98 -25.18 -20.58
C ARG A 32 -2.07 -26.13 -19.81
N SER A 33 -0.79 -26.19 -20.16
CA SER A 33 0.11 -27.24 -19.64
C SER A 33 1.18 -26.68 -18.69
N VAL A 34 1.74 -25.50 -18.97
CA VAL A 34 2.89 -24.95 -18.24
C VAL A 34 2.47 -23.90 -17.24
N TYR A 35 1.57 -22.99 -17.62
CA TYR A 35 1.11 -21.90 -16.76
C TYR A 35 0.52 -22.40 -15.42
N PRO A 36 -0.34 -23.45 -15.39
CA PRO A 36 -0.84 -23.98 -14.12
C PRO A 36 0.25 -24.50 -13.19
N ILE A 37 1.33 -25.08 -13.74
CA ILE A 37 2.49 -25.53 -12.95
C ILE A 37 3.19 -24.32 -12.29
N LEU A 38 3.43 -23.27 -13.07
CA LEU A 38 4.08 -22.04 -12.55
C LEU A 38 3.19 -21.29 -11.57
N GLU A 39 1.88 -21.31 -11.76
CA GLU A 39 0.89 -20.73 -10.87
C GLU A 39 0.85 -21.48 -9.53
N GLN A 40 0.75 -22.82 -9.56
CA GLN A 40 0.78 -23.68 -8.37
C GLN A 40 2.12 -23.56 -7.63
N ALA A 41 3.23 -23.41 -8.36
CA ALA A 41 4.54 -23.12 -7.79
C ALA A 41 4.67 -21.72 -7.19
N GLY A 42 3.66 -20.85 -7.36
CA GLY A 42 3.61 -19.51 -6.79
C GLY A 42 4.64 -18.54 -7.39
N CYS A 43 5.05 -18.74 -8.64
CA CYS A 43 6.06 -17.89 -9.29
C CYS A 43 5.60 -16.43 -9.40
N ALA A 44 4.32 -16.21 -9.69
CA ALA A 44 3.72 -14.87 -9.78
C ALA A 44 3.78 -14.08 -8.48
N ASN A 45 3.87 -14.73 -7.31
CA ASN A 45 3.93 -14.05 -6.01
C ASN A 45 5.18 -13.14 -5.87
N CYS A 46 6.28 -13.52 -6.53
CA CYS A 46 7.53 -12.75 -6.51
C CYS A 46 7.78 -12.03 -7.84
N HIS A 47 7.38 -12.65 -8.97
CA HIS A 47 7.63 -12.16 -10.33
C HIS A 47 6.42 -11.40 -10.88
N ASN A 48 6.11 -10.26 -10.26
CA ASN A 48 5.08 -9.32 -10.69
C ASN A 48 5.61 -7.88 -10.54
N SER A 49 4.84 -6.87 -10.95
CA SER A 49 5.26 -5.46 -10.93
C SER A 49 5.61 -4.93 -9.53
N ASN A 50 5.05 -5.52 -8.47
CA ASN A 50 5.22 -5.11 -7.07
C ASN A 50 5.86 -6.21 -6.20
N GLY A 51 6.26 -7.34 -6.79
CA GLY A 51 6.92 -8.43 -6.08
C GLY A 51 8.40 -8.17 -5.80
N VAL A 52 8.99 -8.99 -4.93
CA VAL A 52 10.42 -8.90 -4.56
C VAL A 52 11.37 -9.09 -5.76
N ALA A 53 10.89 -9.71 -6.84
CA ALA A 53 11.60 -9.90 -8.10
C ALA A 53 11.16 -8.90 -9.20
N SER A 54 10.50 -7.79 -8.82
CA SER A 54 10.00 -6.76 -9.75
C SER A 54 11.10 -6.11 -10.61
N ALA A 55 12.34 -6.12 -10.17
CA ALA A 55 13.48 -5.65 -10.96
C ALA A 55 13.90 -6.63 -12.07
N THR A 56 13.38 -7.87 -12.08
CA THR A 56 13.67 -8.86 -13.13
C THR A 56 12.80 -8.60 -14.36
N ARG A 57 13.18 -9.22 -15.50
CA ARG A 57 12.38 -9.15 -16.72
C ARG A 57 11.20 -10.14 -16.74
N LEU A 58 11.06 -10.96 -15.70
CA LEU A 58 9.98 -11.94 -15.58
C LEU A 58 8.81 -11.33 -14.82
N HIS A 59 7.75 -10.96 -15.56
CA HIS A 59 6.51 -10.43 -14.99
C HIS A 59 5.35 -11.29 -15.46
N PHE A 60 4.73 -11.99 -14.51
CA PHE A 60 3.55 -12.77 -14.76
C PHE A 60 2.36 -11.87 -15.09
N PRO A 61 1.51 -12.25 -16.07
CA PRO A 61 0.27 -11.54 -16.35
C PRO A 61 -0.66 -11.52 -15.14
N GLU A 62 -1.53 -10.49 -15.07
CA GLU A 62 -2.54 -10.39 -14.02
C GLU A 62 -3.52 -11.56 -14.03
N PRO A 63 -4.10 -11.93 -12.87
CA PRO A 63 -5.10 -12.99 -12.78
C PRO A 63 -6.27 -12.76 -13.76
N GLY A 64 -6.66 -13.80 -14.51
CA GLY A 64 -7.72 -13.70 -15.50
C GLY A 64 -7.27 -13.28 -16.91
N ALA A 65 -5.96 -13.21 -17.17
CA ALA A 65 -5.44 -12.98 -18.52
C ALA A 65 -5.95 -14.03 -19.53
N THR A 66 -6.19 -13.59 -20.77
CA THR A 66 -6.66 -14.49 -21.84
C THR A 66 -5.61 -15.53 -22.23
N ALA A 67 -6.05 -16.66 -22.82
CA ALA A 67 -5.14 -17.72 -23.25
C ALA A 67 -4.07 -17.20 -24.24
N GLU A 68 -4.45 -16.32 -25.16
CA GLU A 68 -3.54 -15.70 -26.13
C GLU A 68 -2.46 -14.87 -25.43
N ARG A 69 -2.84 -14.18 -24.34
CA ARG A 69 -1.91 -13.37 -23.55
C ARG A 69 -0.97 -14.25 -22.72
N LEU A 70 -1.48 -15.33 -22.15
CA LEU A 70 -0.67 -16.32 -21.45
C LEU A 70 0.33 -17.00 -22.41
N ASP A 71 -0.07 -17.34 -23.64
CA ASP A 71 0.82 -17.93 -24.63
C ASP A 71 1.88 -16.93 -25.13
N ALA A 72 1.51 -15.65 -25.32
CA ALA A 72 2.48 -14.58 -25.63
C ALA A 72 3.52 -14.41 -24.51
N PHE A 73 3.06 -14.38 -23.26
CA PHE A 73 3.94 -14.37 -22.10
C PHE A 73 4.83 -15.63 -22.06
N GLY A 74 4.26 -16.80 -22.26
CA GLY A 74 5.00 -18.07 -22.30
C GLY A 74 6.13 -18.06 -23.34
N LYS A 75 5.89 -17.52 -24.54
CA LYS A 75 6.91 -17.35 -25.57
C LYS A 75 7.99 -16.34 -25.18
N SER A 76 7.64 -15.28 -24.45
CA SER A 76 8.60 -14.26 -23.97
C SER A 76 9.65 -14.83 -23.02
N LEU A 77 9.36 -15.96 -22.37
CA LEU A 77 10.31 -16.66 -21.50
C LEU A 77 11.56 -17.17 -22.24
N VAL A 78 11.59 -17.09 -23.57
CA VAL A 78 12.77 -17.40 -24.39
C VAL A 78 14.01 -16.61 -23.94
N ILE A 79 13.87 -15.46 -23.30
CA ILE A 79 15.00 -14.68 -22.75
C ILE A 79 15.72 -15.38 -21.59
N LEU A 80 15.09 -16.40 -20.98
CA LEU A 80 15.60 -17.19 -19.87
C LEU A 80 16.06 -18.57 -20.33
N VAL A 81 16.05 -18.84 -21.65
CA VAL A 81 16.38 -20.12 -22.26
C VAL A 81 17.77 -20.10 -22.84
N ASP A 82 18.57 -21.09 -22.49
CA ASP A 82 19.78 -21.46 -23.19
C ASP A 82 19.36 -22.30 -24.40
N ARG A 83 19.51 -21.75 -25.62
CA ARG A 83 19.00 -22.38 -26.85
C ARG A 83 19.90 -23.52 -27.35
N ASP A 84 21.17 -23.47 -26.99
CA ASP A 84 22.13 -24.49 -27.38
C ASP A 84 22.13 -25.67 -26.40
N HIS A 85 21.83 -25.37 -25.12
CA HIS A 85 21.76 -26.30 -24.00
C HIS A 85 20.49 -26.09 -23.17
N PRO A 86 19.30 -26.52 -23.63
CA PRO A 86 18.02 -26.26 -22.96
C PRO A 86 17.97 -26.65 -21.47
N GLU A 87 18.68 -27.68 -21.07
CA GLU A 87 18.81 -28.16 -19.69
C GLU A 87 19.56 -27.16 -18.79
N ASN A 88 20.33 -26.22 -19.36
CA ASN A 88 21.03 -25.17 -18.66
C ASN A 88 20.24 -23.86 -18.51
N SER A 89 19.04 -23.83 -19.06
CA SER A 89 18.16 -22.65 -19.02
C SER A 89 17.88 -22.16 -17.61
N LEU A 90 17.95 -20.85 -17.40
CA LEU A 90 17.58 -20.24 -16.11
C LEU A 90 16.12 -20.51 -15.74
N LEU A 91 15.24 -20.62 -16.74
CA LEU A 91 13.84 -20.97 -16.57
C LEU A 91 13.64 -22.35 -15.90
N LEU A 92 14.60 -23.30 -16.07
CA LEU A 92 14.60 -24.60 -15.42
C LEU A 92 15.39 -24.57 -14.10
N ARG A 93 16.62 -24.03 -14.15
CA ARG A 93 17.59 -24.16 -13.05
C ARG A 93 17.24 -23.32 -11.82
N LYS A 94 16.53 -22.20 -12.01
CA LYS A 94 16.08 -21.34 -10.91
C LYS A 94 14.99 -22.02 -10.07
N PRO A 95 13.83 -22.44 -10.63
CA PRO A 95 12.77 -23.05 -9.83
C PRO A 95 13.14 -24.42 -9.26
N THR A 96 14.09 -25.15 -9.88
CA THR A 96 14.62 -26.42 -9.35
C THR A 96 15.79 -26.25 -8.39
N LYS A 97 16.14 -25.01 -8.02
CA LYS A 97 17.25 -24.65 -7.12
C LYS A 97 18.63 -25.22 -7.54
N ARG A 98 18.83 -25.52 -8.81
CA ARG A 98 20.14 -25.91 -9.36
C ARG A 98 21.10 -24.71 -9.46
N VAL A 99 20.60 -23.50 -9.31
CA VAL A 99 21.32 -22.24 -9.13
C VAL A 99 20.64 -21.42 -8.04
N ALA A 100 21.33 -20.44 -7.49
CA ALA A 100 20.79 -19.57 -6.43
C ALA A 100 19.47 -18.93 -6.86
N HIS A 101 18.42 -19.13 -6.07
CA HIS A 101 17.07 -18.62 -6.29
C HIS A 101 16.47 -18.18 -4.95
N GLY A 102 16.17 -16.88 -4.82
CA GLY A 102 15.63 -16.31 -3.57
C GLY A 102 14.30 -16.93 -3.13
N GLY A 103 13.48 -17.39 -4.10
CA GLY A 103 12.24 -18.11 -3.83
C GLY A 103 12.41 -19.57 -3.40
N GLY A 104 13.63 -20.11 -3.32
CA GLY A 104 13.89 -21.51 -2.99
C GLY A 104 13.56 -22.48 -4.12
N GLU A 105 13.43 -23.78 -3.77
CA GLU A 105 12.95 -24.81 -4.68
C GLU A 105 11.43 -24.71 -4.84
N ARG A 106 10.96 -24.60 -6.09
CA ARG A 106 9.55 -24.46 -6.42
C ARG A 106 9.02 -25.61 -7.27
N ILE A 107 9.90 -26.24 -8.03
CA ILE A 107 9.62 -27.41 -8.84
C ILE A 107 10.63 -28.47 -8.40
N LYS A 108 10.13 -29.63 -8.01
CA LYS A 108 10.98 -30.72 -7.52
C LYS A 108 11.78 -31.33 -8.68
N PRO A 109 13.11 -31.44 -8.57
CA PRO A 109 13.91 -32.15 -9.58
C PRO A 109 13.43 -33.58 -9.82
N GLY A 110 13.32 -33.97 -11.07
CA GLY A 110 12.85 -35.28 -11.50
C GLY A 110 11.31 -35.45 -11.49
N SER A 111 10.55 -34.38 -11.22
CA SER A 111 9.09 -34.44 -11.21
C SER A 111 8.47 -34.32 -12.60
N PRO A 112 7.19 -34.73 -12.80
CA PRO A 112 6.44 -34.49 -14.03
C PRO A 112 6.36 -33.01 -14.43
N GLU A 113 6.30 -32.12 -13.44
CA GLU A 113 6.26 -30.67 -13.62
C GLU A 113 7.57 -30.16 -14.25
N GLU A 114 8.72 -30.68 -13.78
CA GLU A 114 10.01 -30.37 -14.39
C GLU A 114 10.07 -30.84 -15.85
N ALA A 115 9.61 -32.08 -16.11
CA ALA A 115 9.59 -32.63 -17.46
C ALA A 115 8.71 -31.79 -18.41
N THR A 116 7.55 -31.34 -17.93
CA THR A 116 6.66 -30.46 -18.70
C THR A 116 7.31 -29.10 -18.99
N LEU A 117 7.98 -28.52 -17.99
CA LEU A 117 8.70 -27.25 -18.16
C LEU A 117 9.87 -27.40 -19.13
N LEU A 118 10.62 -28.51 -19.07
CA LEU A 118 11.72 -28.80 -20.00
C LEU A 118 11.22 -28.99 -21.44
N SER A 119 10.07 -29.64 -21.61
CA SER A 119 9.43 -29.75 -22.94
C SER A 119 9.10 -28.38 -23.52
N TRP A 120 8.55 -27.47 -22.72
CA TRP A 120 8.28 -26.09 -23.14
C TRP A 120 9.56 -25.31 -23.46
N ILE A 121 10.61 -25.47 -22.67
CA ILE A 121 11.94 -24.90 -22.94
C ILE A 121 12.47 -25.36 -24.29
N GLY A 122 12.24 -26.62 -24.64
CA GLY A 122 12.56 -27.15 -25.96
C GLY A 122 11.81 -26.42 -27.09
N VAL A 123 10.52 -26.14 -26.92
CA VAL A 123 9.74 -25.32 -27.88
C VAL A 123 10.35 -23.93 -28.01
N LEU A 124 10.68 -23.27 -26.88
CA LEU A 124 11.28 -21.95 -26.89
C LEU A 124 12.67 -21.90 -27.54
N ALA A 125 13.46 -22.94 -27.38
CA ALA A 125 14.79 -23.06 -27.98
C ALA A 125 14.73 -23.08 -29.53
N HIS A 126 13.63 -23.61 -30.11
CA HIS A 126 13.44 -23.70 -31.55
C HIS A 126 12.73 -22.51 -32.19
N LEU A 127 12.27 -21.52 -31.40
CA LEU A 127 11.67 -20.30 -31.95
C LEU A 127 12.64 -19.59 -32.93
N SER A 128 12.14 -19.15 -34.08
CA SER A 128 12.94 -18.53 -35.14
C SER A 128 12.22 -17.35 -35.81
N GLY A 129 12.95 -16.60 -36.62
CA GLY A 129 12.40 -15.51 -37.45
C GLY A 129 11.60 -14.50 -36.69
N ASP A 130 10.45 -14.09 -37.23
CA ASP A 130 9.58 -13.06 -36.68
C ASP A 130 8.96 -13.46 -35.31
N GLU A 131 8.78 -14.75 -35.09
CA GLU A 131 8.19 -15.24 -33.83
C GLU A 131 9.18 -15.03 -32.67
N LEU A 132 10.44 -15.34 -32.85
CA LEU A 132 11.49 -15.07 -31.89
C LEU A 132 11.66 -13.55 -31.66
N ALA A 133 11.58 -12.77 -32.73
CA ALA A 133 11.67 -11.31 -32.63
C ALA A 133 10.52 -10.72 -31.81
N ARG A 134 9.28 -11.19 -32.04
CA ARG A 134 8.09 -10.80 -31.23
C ARG A 134 8.22 -11.25 -29.78
N ALA A 135 8.62 -12.50 -29.54
CA ALA A 135 8.79 -13.03 -28.20
C ALA A 135 9.82 -12.24 -27.38
N ARG A 136 10.94 -11.84 -27.98
CA ARG A 136 11.96 -11.02 -27.32
C ARG A 136 11.56 -9.57 -27.04
N LYS A 137 10.63 -9.04 -27.84
CA LYS A 137 10.09 -7.68 -27.69
C LYS A 137 8.88 -7.60 -26.75
N TYR A 138 8.32 -8.75 -26.37
CA TYR A 138 7.16 -8.75 -25.48
C TYR A 138 7.52 -8.09 -24.14
N ASP A 139 6.77 -7.07 -23.80
CA ASP A 139 6.82 -6.41 -22.50
C ASP A 139 5.50 -6.65 -21.77
N GLY A 140 5.51 -7.52 -20.77
CA GLY A 140 4.33 -7.84 -19.97
C GLY A 140 3.73 -6.62 -19.28
N ARG A 141 4.56 -5.65 -18.89
CA ARG A 141 4.09 -4.39 -18.30
C ARG A 141 3.32 -3.53 -19.31
N ALA A 142 3.82 -3.43 -20.53
CA ALA A 142 3.13 -2.69 -21.59
C ALA A 142 1.79 -3.34 -21.97
N ALA A 143 1.74 -4.68 -22.03
CA ALA A 143 0.52 -5.42 -22.32
C ALA A 143 -0.54 -5.28 -21.21
N ASP A 144 -0.12 -5.20 -19.93
CA ASP A 144 -1.02 -4.89 -18.80
C ASP A 144 -1.54 -3.45 -18.87
N SER A 145 -0.74 -2.53 -19.39
CA SER A 145 -1.16 -1.13 -19.53
C SER A 145 -2.28 -0.92 -20.56
N GLU A 146 -2.34 -1.70 -21.63
CA GLU A 146 -3.39 -1.57 -22.64
C GLU A 146 -4.77 -2.03 -22.14
N SER A 147 -4.82 -3.09 -21.32
CA SER A 147 -6.08 -3.55 -20.73
C SER A 147 -6.56 -2.65 -19.58
N ALA A 148 -5.66 -2.11 -18.78
CA ALA A 148 -5.98 -1.16 -17.71
C ALA A 148 -6.42 0.23 -18.25
N GLN A 149 -5.99 0.61 -19.45
CA GLN A 149 -6.37 1.88 -20.08
C GLN A 149 -7.85 1.99 -20.44
N ASN A 150 -8.60 0.88 -20.49
CA ASN A 150 -10.01 0.85 -20.87
C ASN A 150 -10.97 0.79 -19.67
N ALA A 151 -10.48 0.68 -18.45
CA ALA A 151 -11.35 0.75 -17.27
C ALA A 151 -11.74 2.23 -16.99
N PRO A 152 -13.05 2.53 -16.80
CA PRO A 152 -13.44 3.87 -16.42
C PRO A 152 -12.80 4.25 -15.09
N ALA A 153 -12.12 5.40 -15.04
CA ALA A 153 -11.55 5.90 -13.81
C ALA A 153 -12.67 6.14 -12.79
N PRO A 154 -12.49 5.74 -11.51
CA PRO A 154 -13.45 6.06 -10.46
C PRO A 154 -13.61 7.59 -10.36
N THR A 155 -14.86 8.05 -10.31
CA THR A 155 -15.17 9.48 -10.35
C THR A 155 -15.49 10.08 -8.99
N LEU A 156 -15.89 9.25 -8.02
CA LEU A 156 -16.30 9.66 -6.68
C LEU A 156 -15.45 8.95 -5.62
N ARG A 157 -15.10 9.67 -4.56
CA ARG A 157 -14.38 9.13 -3.40
C ARG A 157 -15.01 9.65 -2.12
N ARG A 158 -15.37 8.74 -1.20
CA ARG A 158 -15.92 9.08 0.11
C ARG A 158 -14.87 9.84 0.94
N LEU A 159 -15.30 10.79 1.76
CA LEU A 159 -14.43 11.41 2.74
C LEU A 159 -14.00 10.39 3.80
N THR A 160 -12.71 10.37 4.16
CA THR A 160 -12.24 9.66 5.35
C THR A 160 -12.73 10.35 6.60
N HIS A 161 -12.62 9.70 7.78
CA HIS A 161 -13.01 10.32 9.04
C HIS A 161 -12.26 11.63 9.31
N SER A 162 -10.95 11.67 9.04
CA SER A 162 -10.16 12.90 9.15
C SER A 162 -10.71 13.98 8.23
N GLN A 163 -10.93 13.67 6.94
CA GLN A 163 -11.48 14.58 5.96
C GLN A 163 -12.88 15.08 6.32
N TYR A 164 -13.73 14.20 6.85
CA TYR A 164 -15.07 14.58 7.31
C TYR A 164 -14.99 15.58 8.49
N ASN A 165 -14.25 15.24 9.54
CA ASN A 165 -14.09 16.09 10.71
C ASN A 165 -13.50 17.47 10.35
N ASN A 166 -12.47 17.50 9.52
CA ASN A 166 -11.86 18.73 9.05
C ASN A 166 -12.81 19.58 8.18
N THR A 167 -13.57 18.91 7.29
CA THR A 167 -14.57 19.59 6.46
C THR A 167 -15.68 20.19 7.31
N VAL A 168 -16.19 19.49 8.31
CA VAL A 168 -17.20 19.99 9.25
C VAL A 168 -16.68 21.17 10.06
N ARG A 169 -15.46 21.08 10.57
CA ARG A 169 -14.80 22.18 11.28
C ARG A 169 -14.72 23.44 10.40
N ASP A 170 -14.27 23.29 9.16
CA ASP A 170 -14.02 24.44 8.27
C ASP A 170 -15.31 24.98 7.63
N LEU A 171 -16.35 24.15 7.46
CA LEU A 171 -17.64 24.53 6.91
C LEU A 171 -18.56 25.19 7.95
N LEU A 172 -18.62 24.60 9.16
CA LEU A 172 -19.58 24.98 10.20
C LEU A 172 -18.95 25.63 11.43
N GLY A 173 -17.62 25.58 11.58
CA GLY A 173 -16.93 26.00 12.82
C GLY A 173 -17.03 24.98 13.95
N ASP A 174 -17.60 23.80 13.73
CA ASP A 174 -17.81 22.78 14.75
C ASP A 174 -16.56 21.89 14.89
N ARG A 175 -16.05 21.78 16.12
CA ARG A 175 -14.84 21.03 16.48
C ARG A 175 -15.11 19.72 17.22
N ALA A 176 -16.36 19.25 17.22
CA ALA A 176 -16.76 18.06 17.98
C ALA A 176 -16.20 16.76 17.40
N ALA A 177 -15.62 16.76 16.20
CA ALA A 177 -15.03 15.61 15.52
C ALA A 177 -15.94 14.36 15.53
N PRO A 178 -17.17 14.44 15.01
CA PRO A 178 -18.16 13.37 15.14
C PRO A 178 -17.73 12.04 14.48
N ALA A 179 -16.87 12.10 13.46
CA ALA A 179 -16.42 10.90 12.77
C ALA A 179 -15.48 10.01 13.61
N ASP A 180 -14.98 10.49 14.75
CA ASP A 180 -14.19 9.67 15.68
C ASP A 180 -15.05 8.55 16.32
N GLN A 181 -16.39 8.68 16.27
CA GLN A 181 -17.35 7.69 16.77
C GLN A 181 -17.96 6.83 15.65
N PHE A 182 -17.62 7.08 14.39
CA PHE A 182 -18.11 6.28 13.27
C PHE A 182 -17.47 4.89 13.25
N PRO A 183 -18.10 3.90 12.58
CA PRO A 183 -17.42 2.66 12.21
C PRO A 183 -16.09 2.98 11.53
N PRO A 184 -14.99 2.31 11.93
CA PRO A 184 -13.64 2.69 11.47
C PRO A 184 -13.50 2.64 9.94
N ASP A 185 -12.69 3.56 9.38
CA ASP A 185 -12.31 3.48 7.97
C ASP A 185 -11.51 2.20 7.69
N ASP A 186 -11.82 1.54 6.58
CA ASP A 186 -11.09 0.37 6.12
C ASP A 186 -9.72 0.77 5.57
N PHE A 187 -8.70 -0.05 5.90
CA PHE A 187 -7.38 0.04 5.29
C PHE A 187 -7.28 -0.94 4.13
N ILE A 188 -7.19 -0.43 2.91
CA ILE A 188 -6.88 -1.22 1.71
C ILE A 188 -5.56 -0.69 1.13
N ASN A 189 -4.66 -1.59 0.75
CA ASN A 189 -3.36 -1.23 0.18
C ASN A 189 -2.53 -0.26 1.05
N GLY A 190 -2.75 -0.27 2.36
CA GLY A 190 -2.04 0.58 3.32
C GLY A 190 -2.68 1.94 3.58
N PHE A 191 -3.78 2.30 2.92
CA PHE A 191 -4.43 3.61 3.03
C PHE A 191 -5.95 3.49 3.21
N LYS A 192 -6.55 4.52 3.85
CA LYS A 192 -7.99 4.56 4.16
C LYS A 192 -8.84 5.07 3.00
N ASP A 193 -8.27 5.86 2.12
CA ASP A 193 -9.00 6.61 1.09
C ASP A 193 -9.02 5.91 -0.28
N GLN A 194 -8.79 4.58 -0.29
CA GLN A 194 -8.80 3.80 -1.52
C GLN A 194 -10.22 3.65 -2.06
N TYR A 195 -10.39 3.75 -3.38
CA TYR A 195 -11.70 3.59 -4.04
C TYR A 195 -12.37 2.23 -3.73
N GLU A 196 -11.57 1.20 -3.51
CA GLU A 196 -12.02 -0.16 -3.19
C GLU A 196 -12.61 -0.28 -1.77
N ALA A 197 -12.26 0.65 -0.86
CA ALA A 197 -12.66 0.66 0.55
C ALA A 197 -13.92 1.49 0.82
N GLN A 198 -14.70 1.88 -0.20
CA GLN A 198 -15.70 2.96 -0.07
C GLN A 198 -17.12 2.46 0.17
N ASN A 199 -17.27 1.30 0.79
CA ASN A 199 -18.58 0.78 1.14
C ASN A 199 -19.27 1.66 2.20
N LEU A 200 -20.55 1.97 1.96
CA LEU A 200 -21.42 2.62 2.92
C LEU A 200 -22.23 1.53 3.63
N SER A 201 -21.84 1.18 4.85
CA SER A 201 -22.62 0.24 5.65
C SER A 201 -23.85 0.94 6.23
N PRO A 202 -24.94 0.22 6.52
CA PRO A 202 -26.12 0.81 7.17
C PRO A 202 -25.80 1.54 8.48
N LEU A 203 -24.87 1.01 9.28
CA LEU A 203 -24.42 1.64 10.52
C LEU A 203 -23.68 2.96 10.27
N LEU A 204 -22.89 3.04 9.21
CA LEU A 204 -22.21 4.27 8.83
C LEU A 204 -23.17 5.31 8.25
N GLU A 205 -24.22 4.86 7.53
CA GLU A 205 -25.29 5.73 7.02
C GLU A 205 -26.08 6.36 8.17
N GLU A 206 -26.44 5.57 9.19
CA GLU A 206 -27.09 6.04 10.41
C GLU A 206 -26.20 7.06 11.14
N ALA A 207 -24.89 6.75 11.29
CA ALA A 207 -23.95 7.65 11.94
C ALA A 207 -23.79 9.00 11.20
N TYR A 208 -23.82 9.02 9.86
CA TYR A 208 -23.86 10.27 9.09
C TYR A 208 -25.14 11.05 9.30
N SER A 209 -26.31 10.38 9.37
CA SER A 209 -27.60 11.02 9.61
C SER A 209 -27.64 11.70 10.98
N ASP A 210 -27.25 10.96 12.03
CA ASP A 210 -27.20 11.49 13.40
C ASP A 210 -26.20 12.63 13.56
N ALA A 211 -25.05 12.54 12.89
CA ALA A 211 -24.07 13.61 12.89
C ALA A 211 -24.62 14.87 12.17
N ALA A 212 -25.27 14.72 11.02
CA ALA A 212 -25.83 15.82 10.27
C ALA A 212 -26.90 16.59 11.06
N GLU A 213 -27.82 15.88 11.74
CA GLU A 213 -28.82 16.47 12.62
C GLU A 213 -28.15 17.29 13.74
N ARG A 214 -27.22 16.67 14.48
CA ARG A 214 -26.52 17.34 15.58
C ARG A 214 -25.72 18.54 15.13
N LEU A 215 -24.98 18.43 14.03
CA LEU A 215 -24.15 19.51 13.49
C LEU A 215 -25.00 20.67 13.00
N ALA A 216 -26.11 20.41 12.30
CA ALA A 216 -27.03 21.45 11.86
C ALA A 216 -27.70 22.17 13.05
N ALA A 217 -28.11 21.43 14.10
CA ALA A 217 -28.63 22.01 15.33
C ALA A 217 -27.59 22.86 16.05
N ASN A 218 -26.34 22.38 16.15
CA ASN A 218 -25.25 23.12 16.77
C ASN A 218 -24.94 24.42 16.05
N ALA A 219 -24.95 24.41 14.71
CA ALA A 219 -24.60 25.54 13.86
C ALA A 219 -25.49 26.77 14.13
N PHE A 220 -26.76 26.56 14.54
CA PHE A 220 -27.74 27.61 14.78
C PHE A 220 -28.28 27.68 16.22
N ARG A 221 -27.69 26.94 17.18
CA ARG A 221 -28.14 26.88 18.58
C ARG A 221 -28.22 28.25 19.24
N ASN A 222 -27.27 29.14 18.93
CA ASN A 222 -27.18 30.51 19.49
C ASN A 222 -27.37 31.58 18.41
N GLY A 223 -28.28 31.35 17.45
CA GLY A 223 -28.42 32.15 16.24
C GLY A 223 -27.40 31.80 15.18
N ASP A 224 -27.01 32.71 14.33
CA ASP A 224 -25.98 32.54 13.28
C ASP A 224 -24.61 33.04 13.74
N ALA A 225 -24.09 32.45 14.82
CA ALA A 225 -22.81 32.89 15.45
C ALA A 225 -21.60 32.69 14.49
N ASN A 226 -21.67 31.77 13.55
CA ASN A 226 -20.61 31.48 12.58
C ASN A 226 -20.81 32.22 11.25
N HIS A 227 -21.78 33.14 11.17
CA HIS A 227 -22.05 33.94 9.97
C HIS A 227 -22.24 33.10 8.70
N LEU A 228 -22.97 31.98 8.83
CA LEU A 228 -23.28 31.09 7.71
C LEU A 228 -24.27 31.73 6.73
N ILE A 229 -25.14 32.64 7.23
CA ILE A 229 -26.15 33.34 6.46
C ILE A 229 -25.58 34.68 5.98
N PRO A 230 -25.38 34.89 4.68
CA PRO A 230 -24.63 36.06 4.16
C PRO A 230 -25.49 37.35 4.05
N CYS A 231 -26.75 37.34 4.43
CA CYS A 231 -27.69 38.44 4.18
C CYS A 231 -28.85 38.46 5.19
N ALA A 232 -29.56 39.60 5.28
CA ALA A 232 -30.76 39.71 6.13
C ALA A 232 -31.87 38.76 5.65
N PRO A 233 -32.67 38.15 6.58
CA PRO A 233 -33.73 37.22 6.28
C PRO A 233 -34.74 37.76 5.23
N SER A 234 -34.85 37.06 4.10
CA SER A 234 -35.76 37.37 3.02
C SER A 234 -35.87 36.19 2.03
N ALA A 235 -36.85 36.21 1.13
CA ALA A 235 -36.93 35.19 0.09
C ALA A 235 -35.69 35.18 -0.84
N GLN A 236 -35.12 36.34 -1.14
CA GLN A 236 -33.86 36.46 -1.89
C GLN A 236 -32.67 35.87 -1.09
N CYS A 237 -32.65 36.14 0.21
CA CYS A 237 -31.59 35.61 1.07
C CYS A 237 -31.62 34.10 1.16
N ARG A 238 -32.79 33.45 1.17
CA ARG A 238 -32.88 31.95 1.11
C ARG A 238 -32.13 31.41 -0.10
N SER A 239 -32.34 31.98 -1.29
CA SER A 239 -31.66 31.54 -2.51
C SER A 239 -30.16 31.84 -2.47
N THR A 240 -29.76 32.98 -1.89
CA THR A 240 -28.34 33.34 -1.74
C THR A 240 -27.63 32.40 -0.77
N PHE A 241 -28.24 32.13 0.39
CA PHE A 241 -27.72 31.17 1.38
C PHE A 241 -27.52 29.78 0.77
N VAL A 242 -28.56 29.23 0.12
CA VAL A 242 -28.50 27.90 -0.52
C VAL A 242 -27.34 27.80 -1.52
N ARG A 243 -27.16 28.83 -2.37
CA ARG A 243 -26.07 28.84 -3.35
C ARG A 243 -24.70 28.97 -2.71
N THR A 244 -24.56 29.86 -1.69
CA THR A 244 -23.27 30.13 -1.05
C THR A 244 -22.82 28.98 -0.17
N PHE A 245 -23.70 28.51 0.71
CA PHE A 245 -23.42 27.37 1.57
C PHE A 245 -23.24 26.09 0.75
N GLY A 246 -24.13 25.81 -0.18
CA GLY A 246 -24.08 24.62 -1.01
C GLY A 246 -22.84 24.57 -1.91
N LYS A 247 -22.35 25.73 -2.41
CA LYS A 247 -21.06 25.78 -3.14
C LYS A 247 -19.90 25.29 -2.28
N LYS A 248 -19.87 25.66 -1.00
CA LYS A 248 -18.83 25.20 -0.04
C LYS A 248 -19.03 23.71 0.30
N ALA A 249 -20.25 23.33 0.68
CA ALA A 249 -20.59 21.96 1.07
C ALA A 249 -20.33 20.94 -0.04
N PHE A 250 -20.68 21.26 -1.30
CA PHE A 250 -20.49 20.38 -2.46
C PHE A 250 -19.20 20.66 -3.23
N ARG A 251 -18.41 21.65 -2.78
CA ARG A 251 -17.11 22.03 -3.36
C ARG A 251 -17.20 22.42 -4.85
N ARG A 252 -18.40 22.77 -5.32
CA ARG A 252 -18.74 23.22 -6.68
C ARG A 252 -20.00 24.06 -6.67
N PRO A 253 -20.24 24.89 -7.68
CA PRO A 253 -21.54 25.54 -7.83
C PRO A 253 -22.69 24.52 -7.91
N LEU A 254 -23.84 24.87 -7.29
CA LEU A 254 -25.07 24.12 -7.47
C LEU A 254 -25.68 24.47 -8.85
N ASP A 255 -26.28 23.49 -9.48
CA ASP A 255 -27.12 23.77 -10.65
C ASP A 255 -28.48 24.36 -10.26
N ALA A 256 -29.28 24.74 -11.26
CA ALA A 256 -30.60 25.37 -11.07
C ALA A 256 -31.58 24.42 -10.36
N THR A 257 -31.55 23.13 -10.68
CA THR A 257 -32.43 22.10 -10.12
C THR A 257 -32.07 21.83 -8.63
N GLU A 258 -30.79 21.68 -8.34
CA GLU A 258 -30.30 21.54 -6.97
C GLU A 258 -30.68 22.77 -6.12
N THR A 259 -30.41 23.98 -6.64
CA THR A 259 -30.77 25.24 -5.97
C THR A 259 -32.24 25.32 -5.69
N GLY A 260 -33.11 25.04 -6.69
CA GLY A 260 -34.56 25.06 -6.51
C GLY A 260 -35.07 24.10 -5.48
N ARG A 261 -34.52 22.86 -5.43
CA ARG A 261 -34.87 21.83 -4.44
C ARG A 261 -34.57 22.28 -3.01
N TYR A 262 -33.38 22.80 -2.75
CA TYR A 262 -33.00 23.26 -1.41
C TYR A 262 -33.69 24.55 -0.99
N VAL A 263 -34.01 25.47 -1.93
CA VAL A 263 -34.84 26.66 -1.65
C VAL A 263 -36.27 26.24 -1.29
N ALA A 264 -36.84 25.26 -1.98
CA ALA A 264 -38.16 24.71 -1.64
C ALA A 264 -38.17 24.01 -0.26
N LEU A 265 -37.10 23.30 0.08
CA LEU A 265 -36.91 22.71 1.39
C LEU A 265 -36.85 23.78 2.48
N PHE A 266 -36.02 24.82 2.28
CA PHE A 266 -35.92 25.97 3.20
C PHE A 266 -37.29 26.61 3.47
N ALA A 267 -38.12 26.76 2.44
CA ALA A 267 -39.42 27.41 2.53
C ALA A 267 -40.48 26.59 3.29
N ARG A 268 -40.20 25.35 3.68
CA ARG A 268 -41.09 24.56 4.55
C ARG A 268 -41.17 25.09 5.98
N GLU A 269 -40.12 25.79 6.40
CA GLU A 269 -40.04 26.42 7.70
C GLU A 269 -40.37 27.90 7.61
N SER A 270 -41.24 28.39 8.52
CA SER A 270 -41.58 29.79 8.64
C SER A 270 -40.46 30.59 9.31
N ASP A 271 -39.79 29.96 10.31
CA ASP A 271 -38.61 30.52 10.95
C ASP A 271 -37.39 30.40 10.06
N PHE A 272 -36.67 31.51 9.85
CA PHE A 272 -35.55 31.56 8.92
C PHE A 272 -34.36 30.70 9.37
N LEU A 273 -34.05 30.69 10.66
CA LEU A 273 -32.93 29.90 11.19
C LEU A 273 -33.26 28.40 11.13
N LYS A 274 -34.50 28.00 11.43
CA LYS A 274 -34.92 26.60 11.27
C LYS A 274 -34.88 26.16 9.82
N GLY A 275 -35.29 27.04 8.88
CA GLY A 275 -35.18 26.73 7.45
C GLY A 275 -33.72 26.57 6.99
N ALA A 276 -32.80 27.40 7.52
CA ALA A 276 -31.38 27.26 7.24
C ALA A 276 -30.80 25.97 7.86
N GLN A 277 -31.18 25.64 9.10
CA GLN A 277 -30.82 24.39 9.78
C GLN A 277 -31.22 23.16 8.95
N LEU A 278 -32.49 23.11 8.51
CA LEU A 278 -33.01 22.01 7.70
C LEU A 278 -32.25 21.83 6.38
N VAL A 279 -31.85 22.94 5.74
CA VAL A 279 -31.02 22.86 4.51
C VAL A 279 -29.62 22.37 4.82
N VAL A 280 -28.98 22.82 5.92
CA VAL A 280 -27.65 22.35 6.32
C VAL A 280 -27.69 20.84 6.60
N GLU A 281 -28.67 20.37 7.38
CA GLU A 281 -28.85 18.95 7.68
C GLU A 281 -28.99 18.11 6.41
N ALA A 282 -29.88 18.52 5.50
CA ALA A 282 -30.10 17.82 4.24
C ALA A 282 -28.87 17.83 3.31
N MET A 283 -28.08 18.92 3.31
CA MET A 283 -26.83 18.98 2.53
C MET A 283 -25.74 18.10 3.12
N LEU A 284 -25.61 17.99 4.43
CA LEU A 284 -24.62 17.13 5.10
C LEU A 284 -24.89 15.64 4.89
N GLN A 285 -26.16 15.25 4.69
CA GLN A 285 -26.54 13.87 4.35
C GLN A 285 -26.43 13.57 2.83
N SER A 286 -26.21 14.60 2.01
CA SER A 286 -26.13 14.42 0.56
C SER A 286 -24.89 13.65 0.12
N PRO A 287 -25.01 12.73 -0.85
CA PRO A 287 -23.84 12.13 -1.49
C PRO A 287 -22.85 13.18 -2.05
N ASN A 288 -23.32 14.36 -2.46
CA ASN A 288 -22.45 15.45 -2.92
C ASN A 288 -21.57 16.04 -1.79
N PHE A 289 -21.96 15.86 -0.53
CA PHE A 289 -21.15 16.23 0.62
C PHE A 289 -20.26 15.06 1.05
N LEU A 290 -20.83 13.88 1.22
CA LEU A 290 -20.13 12.69 1.75
C LEU A 290 -19.05 12.17 0.78
N PHE A 291 -19.24 12.39 -0.52
CA PHE A 291 -18.29 11.99 -1.56
C PHE A 291 -17.72 13.21 -2.26
N ARG A 292 -16.45 13.17 -2.59
CA ARG A 292 -15.80 14.17 -3.42
C ARG A 292 -15.75 13.72 -4.87
N LEU A 293 -15.93 14.68 -5.79
CA LEU A 293 -15.78 14.45 -7.21
C LEU A 293 -14.30 14.52 -7.57
N ASP A 294 -13.70 13.39 -7.93
CA ASP A 294 -12.29 13.33 -8.29
C ASP A 294 -12.07 13.47 -9.81
N ALA A 295 -13.02 13.03 -10.63
CA ALA A 295 -12.98 13.19 -12.07
C ALA A 295 -14.39 13.46 -12.63
N THR A 296 -14.49 14.22 -13.72
CA THR A 296 -15.76 14.53 -14.36
C THR A 296 -15.59 14.82 -15.86
N PRO A 297 -16.50 14.36 -16.72
CA PRO A 297 -16.52 14.75 -18.14
C PRO A 297 -16.91 16.22 -18.33
N SER A 298 -17.56 16.85 -17.34
CA SER A 298 -18.01 18.24 -17.43
C SER A 298 -16.82 19.21 -17.43
N VAL A 299 -16.59 19.90 -18.51
CA VAL A 299 -15.55 20.93 -18.64
C VAL A 299 -15.71 22.03 -17.59
N VAL A 300 -16.97 22.40 -17.26
CA VAL A 300 -17.27 23.43 -16.26
C VAL A 300 -16.94 23.00 -14.84
N LEU A 301 -17.13 21.73 -14.51
CA LEU A 301 -16.89 21.20 -13.17
C LEU A 301 -15.45 20.70 -12.96
N ARG A 302 -14.70 20.45 -14.03
CA ARG A 302 -13.31 19.93 -13.97
C ARG A 302 -12.39 20.78 -13.08
N PRO A 303 -12.36 22.12 -13.14
CA PRO A 303 -11.53 22.94 -12.24
C PRO A 303 -11.92 22.78 -10.76
N TYR A 304 -13.20 22.56 -10.45
CA TYR A 304 -13.68 22.33 -9.09
C TYR A 304 -13.31 20.93 -8.58
N ALA A 305 -13.36 19.92 -9.44
CA ALA A 305 -12.85 18.58 -9.12
C ALA A 305 -11.34 18.64 -8.80
N THR A 306 -10.57 19.38 -9.60
CA THR A 306 -9.14 19.62 -9.34
C THR A 306 -8.92 20.35 -8.02
N ALA A 307 -9.70 21.40 -7.73
CA ALA A 307 -9.63 22.13 -6.46
C ALA A 307 -9.93 21.23 -5.26
N SER A 308 -10.96 20.38 -5.36
CA SER A 308 -11.33 19.41 -4.35
C SER A 308 -10.20 18.40 -4.11
N ARG A 309 -9.63 17.81 -5.18
CA ARG A 309 -8.48 16.88 -5.04
C ARG A 309 -7.28 17.54 -4.39
N LEU A 310 -6.89 18.71 -4.84
CA LEU A 310 -5.78 19.46 -4.25
C LEU A 310 -6.00 19.70 -2.76
N SER A 311 -7.19 20.17 -2.36
CA SER A 311 -7.44 20.49 -0.95
C SER A 311 -7.40 19.26 -0.06
N TYR A 312 -8.05 18.17 -0.43
CA TYR A 312 -8.02 16.95 0.39
C TYR A 312 -6.66 16.24 0.37
N THR A 313 -5.87 16.39 -0.69
CA THR A 313 -4.51 15.83 -0.74
C THR A 313 -3.50 16.67 0.04
N LEU A 314 -3.59 17.99 -0.03
CA LEU A 314 -2.58 18.90 0.52
C LEU A 314 -2.97 19.54 1.86
N TRP A 315 -4.26 19.52 2.22
CA TRP A 315 -4.79 20.12 3.45
C TRP A 315 -5.65 19.16 4.28
N ASP A 316 -6.00 18.00 3.73
CA ASP A 316 -6.91 17.03 4.37
C ASP A 316 -8.27 17.62 4.74
N THR A 317 -8.71 18.66 4.02
CA THR A 317 -9.98 19.37 4.23
C THR A 317 -10.54 19.92 2.93
N MET A 318 -11.75 20.52 3.00
CA MET A 318 -12.42 21.13 1.85
C MET A 318 -11.65 22.33 1.26
N PRO A 319 -11.86 22.66 -0.05
CA PRO A 319 -11.33 23.89 -0.63
C PRO A 319 -11.90 25.12 0.07
N ASP A 320 -11.05 26.08 0.38
CA ASP A 320 -11.47 27.39 0.87
C ASP A 320 -12.01 28.30 -0.28
N ASP A 321 -12.52 29.46 0.12
CA ASP A 321 -13.09 30.41 -0.84
C ASP A 321 -12.06 30.89 -1.88
N ALA A 322 -10.80 31.01 -1.51
CA ALA A 322 -9.71 31.41 -2.42
C ALA A 322 -9.45 30.35 -3.49
N LEU A 323 -9.41 29.07 -3.08
CA LEU A 323 -9.20 27.95 -4.00
C LEU A 323 -10.42 27.74 -4.92
N LEU A 324 -11.65 27.86 -4.38
CA LEU A 324 -12.88 27.81 -5.21
C LEU A 324 -12.97 28.99 -6.18
N ALA A 325 -12.46 30.17 -5.82
CA ALA A 325 -12.36 31.30 -6.73
C ALA A 325 -11.29 31.08 -7.81
N ALA A 326 -10.14 30.46 -7.48
CA ALA A 326 -9.13 30.09 -8.45
C ALA A 326 -9.67 29.08 -9.48
N ALA A 327 -10.47 28.10 -9.02
CA ALA A 327 -11.17 27.18 -9.91
C ALA A 327 -12.13 27.93 -10.87
N ALA A 328 -12.91 28.88 -10.33
CA ALA A 328 -13.85 29.68 -11.14
C ALA A 328 -13.17 30.56 -12.19
N ARG A 329 -11.96 31.08 -11.90
CA ARG A 329 -11.17 31.89 -12.85
C ARG A 329 -10.44 31.06 -13.90
N GLY A 330 -10.41 29.73 -13.75
CA GLY A 330 -9.66 28.85 -14.65
C GLY A 330 -8.17 28.72 -14.32
N ASP A 331 -7.73 29.18 -13.14
CA ASP A 331 -6.32 29.08 -12.69
C ASP A 331 -5.85 27.61 -12.59
N LEU A 332 -6.79 26.66 -12.46
CA LEU A 332 -6.54 25.22 -12.38
C LEU A 332 -6.72 24.48 -13.71
N ALA A 333 -6.84 25.19 -14.82
CA ALA A 333 -7.05 24.57 -16.14
C ALA A 333 -5.77 24.04 -16.79
N THR A 334 -4.60 24.43 -16.29
CA THR A 334 -3.29 24.01 -16.83
C THR A 334 -2.41 23.40 -15.76
N PRO A 335 -1.49 22.47 -16.12
CA PRO A 335 -0.54 21.91 -15.17
C PRO A 335 0.34 22.97 -14.46
N GLN A 336 0.70 24.04 -15.16
CA GLN A 336 1.45 25.16 -14.59
C GLN A 336 0.65 25.92 -13.54
N GLY A 337 -0.63 26.19 -13.82
CA GLY A 337 -1.55 26.82 -12.88
C GLY A 337 -1.76 25.96 -11.64
N VAL A 338 -1.99 24.66 -11.81
CA VAL A 338 -2.10 23.68 -10.71
C VAL A 338 -0.84 23.69 -9.85
N THR A 339 0.36 23.63 -10.46
CA THR A 339 1.64 23.66 -9.74
C THR A 339 1.81 24.95 -8.93
N LYS A 340 1.46 26.11 -9.52
CA LYS A 340 1.54 27.41 -8.82
C LYS A 340 0.63 27.45 -7.60
N VAL A 341 -0.62 27.03 -7.74
CA VAL A 341 -1.60 26.98 -6.66
C VAL A 341 -1.14 25.97 -5.58
N ALA A 342 -0.75 24.77 -5.95
CA ALA A 342 -0.24 23.76 -5.03
C ALA A 342 1.00 24.25 -4.24
N GLY A 343 1.92 24.96 -4.90
CA GLY A 343 3.08 25.57 -4.25
C GLY A 343 2.68 26.62 -3.19
N SER A 344 1.57 27.34 -3.40
CA SER A 344 1.02 28.23 -2.36
C SER A 344 0.37 27.43 -1.24
N MET A 345 -0.35 26.37 -1.56
CA MET A 345 -1.01 25.51 -0.57
C MET A 345 -0.01 24.81 0.37
N LEU A 346 1.17 24.41 -0.13
CA LEU A 346 2.24 23.82 0.67
C LEU A 346 2.87 24.81 1.68
N ARG A 347 2.64 26.12 1.55
CA ARG A 347 3.05 27.13 2.54
C ARG A 347 2.00 27.39 3.61
N ASP A 348 0.79 26.91 3.42
CA ASP A 348 -0.30 27.01 4.38
C ASP A 348 -0.09 26.03 5.55
N PRO A 349 -0.35 26.43 6.80
CA PRO A 349 -0.24 25.54 7.97
C PRO A 349 -1.04 24.24 7.85
N ARG A 350 -2.18 24.23 7.14
CA ARG A 350 -2.99 23.03 6.88
C ARG A 350 -2.22 21.93 6.16
N ALA A 351 -1.18 22.27 5.40
CA ALA A 351 -0.36 21.29 4.72
C ALA A 351 0.40 20.37 5.70
N ARG A 352 0.69 20.84 6.92
CA ARG A 352 1.29 20.00 7.97
C ARG A 352 0.32 18.91 8.41
N GLN A 353 -0.95 19.24 8.59
CA GLN A 353 -1.99 18.28 8.96
C GLN A 353 -2.16 17.18 7.91
N ALA A 354 -2.14 17.53 6.61
CA ALA A 354 -2.22 16.55 5.54
C ALA A 354 -0.98 15.63 5.48
N LEU A 355 0.21 16.16 5.77
CA LEU A 355 1.42 15.34 5.88
C LEU A 355 1.31 14.37 7.06
N ASP A 356 0.84 14.84 8.21
CA ASP A 356 0.66 14.03 9.42
C ASP A 356 -0.34 12.87 9.16
N GLU A 357 -1.42 13.13 8.41
CA GLU A 357 -2.38 12.09 8.01
C GLU A 357 -1.75 11.07 7.04
N PHE A 358 -1.00 11.52 6.04
CA PHE A 358 -0.23 10.62 5.17
C PHE A 358 0.72 9.74 5.98
N VAL A 359 1.51 10.34 6.88
CA VAL A 359 2.47 9.63 7.73
C VAL A 359 1.76 8.61 8.63
N SER A 360 0.62 8.99 9.21
CA SER A 360 -0.15 8.13 10.10
C SER A 360 -0.65 6.86 9.39
N GLN A 361 -1.09 7.00 8.15
CA GLN A 361 -1.54 5.89 7.33
C GLN A 361 -0.36 5.06 6.82
N TRP A 362 0.65 5.69 6.22
CA TRP A 362 1.84 5.01 5.69
C TRP A 362 2.57 4.18 6.76
N LEU A 363 2.74 4.73 7.96
CA LEU A 363 3.42 4.05 9.07
C LEU A 363 2.46 3.28 10.00
N ARG A 364 1.17 3.17 9.65
CA ARG A 364 0.19 2.34 10.37
C ARG A 364 0.07 2.69 11.86
N PHE A 365 -0.14 3.96 12.19
CA PHE A 365 -0.32 4.41 13.58
C PHE A 365 -1.51 3.72 14.28
N ASP A 366 -2.53 3.32 13.52
CA ASP A 366 -3.65 2.52 14.02
C ASP A 366 -3.19 1.30 14.82
N ARG A 367 -2.12 0.63 14.37
CA ARG A 367 -1.59 -0.58 15.01
C ARG A 367 -0.91 -0.30 16.34
N ILE A 368 -0.13 0.79 16.46
CA ILE A 368 0.56 1.11 17.72
C ILE A 368 -0.39 1.70 18.76
N LEU A 369 -1.36 2.51 18.33
CA LEU A 369 -2.34 3.13 19.23
C LEU A 369 -3.32 2.11 19.86
N THR A 370 -3.48 0.94 19.22
CA THR A 370 -4.29 -0.19 19.73
C THR A 370 -3.44 -1.33 20.29
N ALA A 371 -2.10 -1.22 20.22
CA ALA A 371 -1.19 -2.26 20.66
C ALA A 371 -1.20 -2.43 22.17
N THR A 372 -1.04 -3.68 22.61
CA THR A 372 -0.84 -4.02 24.02
C THR A 372 0.53 -4.66 24.23
N ARG A 373 1.08 -4.52 25.43
CA ARG A 373 2.35 -5.15 25.86
C ARG A 373 2.17 -5.83 27.19
N ASP A 374 2.96 -6.88 27.44
CA ASP A 374 3.04 -7.49 28.78
C ASP A 374 3.61 -6.46 29.74
N LYS A 375 2.77 -5.93 30.63
CA LYS A 375 3.14 -4.88 31.60
C LYS A 375 4.22 -5.31 32.59
N ARG A 376 4.43 -6.61 32.79
CA ARG A 376 5.49 -7.13 33.67
C ARG A 376 6.85 -7.01 33.00
N LYS A 377 6.91 -7.16 31.66
CA LYS A 377 8.14 -7.04 30.87
C LYS A 377 8.38 -5.59 30.44
N TYR A 378 7.32 -4.88 30.09
CA TYR A 378 7.34 -3.53 29.49
C TYR A 378 6.45 -2.55 30.27
N PRO A 379 6.78 -2.27 31.56
CA PRO A 379 5.99 -1.35 32.39
C PRO A 379 5.98 0.07 31.84
N GLN A 380 6.99 0.44 31.01
CA GLN A 380 7.12 1.76 30.37
C GLN A 380 6.15 1.96 29.20
N PHE A 381 5.55 0.87 28.67
CA PHE A 381 4.64 1.00 27.54
C PHE A 381 3.23 1.30 28.02
N SER A 382 2.73 2.46 27.67
CA SER A 382 1.37 2.93 27.92
C SER A 382 0.74 3.49 26.63
N ARG A 383 -0.50 3.95 26.71
CA ARG A 383 -1.13 4.68 25.62
C ARG A 383 -0.41 6.01 25.32
N GLU A 384 0.01 6.71 26.36
CA GLU A 384 0.75 7.96 26.27
C GLU A 384 2.09 7.75 25.57
N THR A 385 2.81 6.68 25.91
CA THR A 385 4.03 6.29 25.22
C THR A 385 3.78 5.96 23.74
N ALA A 386 2.69 5.25 23.42
CA ALA A 386 2.32 4.96 22.02
C ALA A 386 1.99 6.26 21.24
N VAL A 387 1.30 7.22 21.87
CA VAL A 387 1.04 8.55 21.29
C VAL A 387 2.37 9.29 21.07
N ALA A 388 3.27 9.28 22.05
CA ALA A 388 4.58 9.92 21.92
C ALA A 388 5.40 9.33 20.75
N MET A 389 5.34 8.01 20.54
CA MET A 389 5.97 7.34 19.39
C MET A 389 5.42 7.85 18.04
N THR A 390 4.11 8.10 17.95
CA THR A 390 3.51 8.66 16.73
C THR A 390 3.89 10.12 16.51
N GLN A 391 3.92 10.92 17.58
CA GLN A 391 4.34 12.32 17.52
C GLN A 391 5.82 12.47 17.14
N GLU A 392 6.70 11.60 17.66
CA GLU A 392 8.10 11.55 17.23
C GLU A 392 8.23 11.40 15.71
N ALA A 393 7.51 10.43 15.12
CA ALA A 393 7.58 10.17 13.69
C ALA A 393 7.03 11.35 12.85
N GLN A 394 5.95 11.99 13.30
CA GLN A 394 5.39 13.19 12.65
C GLN A 394 6.36 14.36 12.69
N LEU A 395 6.92 14.65 13.87
CA LEU A 395 7.91 15.72 14.04
C LEU A 395 9.17 15.46 13.21
N PHE A 396 9.65 14.23 13.20
CA PHE A 396 10.85 13.82 12.47
C PHE A 396 10.67 13.94 10.94
N LEU A 397 9.59 13.38 10.39
CA LEU A 397 9.32 13.50 8.96
C LEU A 397 8.92 14.93 8.58
N GLY A 398 8.21 15.62 9.45
CA GLY A 398 7.93 17.06 9.31
C GLY A 398 9.20 17.90 9.22
N ASP A 399 10.22 17.62 10.04
CA ASP A 399 11.51 18.32 9.98
C ASP A 399 12.19 18.13 8.61
N LEU A 400 12.15 16.93 8.05
CA LEU A 400 12.71 16.67 6.72
C LEU A 400 11.94 17.40 5.61
N VAL A 401 10.60 17.36 5.66
CA VAL A 401 9.76 17.92 4.59
C VAL A 401 9.73 19.45 4.65
N TRP A 402 9.52 20.04 5.83
CA TRP A 402 9.30 21.49 5.92
C TRP A 402 10.59 22.29 5.85
N ASN A 403 11.74 21.68 6.18
CA ASN A 403 13.06 22.28 6.03
C ASN A 403 13.74 21.89 4.70
N ASP A 404 13.00 21.34 3.72
CA ASP A 404 13.50 20.97 2.39
C ASP A 404 14.77 20.09 2.41
N ARG A 405 14.85 19.18 3.40
CA ARG A 405 15.95 18.23 3.52
C ARG A 405 15.80 17.07 2.53
N ASN A 406 16.85 16.29 2.39
CA ASN A 406 16.81 15.03 1.67
C ASN A 406 15.87 14.06 2.42
N PHE A 407 14.77 13.63 1.79
CA PHE A 407 13.80 12.73 2.44
C PHE A 407 14.36 11.33 2.70
N MET A 408 15.42 10.91 2.00
CA MET A 408 16.09 9.64 2.30
C MET A 408 16.79 9.64 3.65
N ASP A 409 17.02 10.82 4.27
CA ASP A 409 17.46 10.94 5.64
C ASP A 409 16.44 10.36 6.64
N ALA A 410 15.21 10.09 6.20
CA ALA A 410 14.24 9.28 6.95
C ALA A 410 14.80 7.90 7.37
N PHE A 411 15.81 7.39 6.69
CA PHE A 411 16.46 6.12 6.99
C PHE A 411 17.84 6.27 7.66
N THR A 412 18.50 7.42 7.51
CA THR A 412 19.91 7.58 7.91
C THR A 412 20.17 8.62 8.98
N ALA A 413 19.22 9.50 9.27
CA ALA A 413 19.41 10.55 10.26
C ALA A 413 19.71 9.97 11.67
N ASP A 414 20.67 10.58 12.33
CA ASP A 414 21.18 10.14 13.63
C ASP A 414 20.53 10.86 14.82
N TYR A 415 19.30 11.31 14.67
CA TYR A 415 18.51 11.99 15.69
C TYR A 415 17.04 11.57 15.66
N GLY A 416 16.35 11.83 16.77
CA GLY A 416 14.90 11.75 16.90
C GLY A 416 14.32 12.97 17.62
N PHE A 417 13.01 13.05 17.71
CA PHE A 417 12.28 14.00 18.54
C PHE A 417 11.78 13.28 19.79
N VAL A 418 12.38 13.56 20.93
CA VAL A 418 12.24 12.75 22.13
C VAL A 418 11.52 13.55 23.21
N ASN A 419 10.53 12.94 23.86
CA ASN A 419 9.94 13.43 25.11
C ASN A 419 10.44 12.62 26.31
N ALA A 420 9.94 12.91 27.51
CA ALA A 420 10.37 12.22 28.73
C ALA A 420 10.13 10.69 28.67
N ASP A 421 9.01 10.22 28.09
CA ASP A 421 8.68 8.80 27.99
C ASP A 421 9.63 8.08 27.03
N LEU A 422 9.89 8.68 25.86
CA LEU A 422 10.80 8.13 24.87
C LEU A 422 12.25 8.17 25.31
N ALA A 423 12.65 9.15 26.13
CA ALA A 423 13.97 9.25 26.68
C ALA A 423 14.36 8.00 27.51
N LEU A 424 13.39 7.45 28.26
CA LEU A 424 13.57 6.19 28.99
C LEU A 424 13.83 4.99 28.07
N ILE A 425 13.12 4.93 26.93
CA ILE A 425 13.27 3.86 25.94
C ILE A 425 14.60 3.97 25.19
N TYR A 426 15.02 5.19 24.90
CA TYR A 426 16.25 5.46 24.14
C TYR A 426 17.52 5.47 25.00
N GLY A 427 17.37 5.53 26.33
CA GLY A 427 18.48 5.64 27.27
C GLY A 427 19.23 6.97 27.12
N VAL A 428 18.51 8.05 26.88
CA VAL A 428 19.03 9.41 26.76
C VAL A 428 18.46 10.31 27.88
N PRO A 429 19.08 11.46 28.20
CA PRO A 429 18.52 12.40 29.16
C PRO A 429 17.13 12.88 28.73
N ALA A 430 16.22 13.05 29.68
CA ALA A 430 14.91 13.64 29.41
C ALA A 430 15.08 15.08 28.91
N PRO A 431 14.32 15.47 27.86
CA PRO A 431 14.37 16.83 27.32
C PRO A 431 13.78 17.86 28.29
N ALA A 432 14.10 19.14 28.04
CA ALA A 432 13.57 20.25 28.83
C ALA A 432 12.17 20.70 28.36
N SER A 433 11.86 20.50 27.08
CA SER A 433 10.55 20.78 26.48
C SER A 433 9.74 19.51 26.27
N GLU A 434 8.49 19.66 25.80
CA GLU A 434 7.61 18.51 25.51
C GLU A 434 8.26 17.53 24.52
N PHE A 435 8.91 18.05 23.47
CA PHE A 435 9.76 17.29 22.55
C PHE A 435 10.98 18.13 22.17
N ASP A 436 12.17 17.53 22.28
CA ASP A 436 13.42 18.11 21.77
C ASP A 436 14.05 17.23 20.69
N ARG A 437 14.74 17.86 19.76
CA ARG A 437 15.58 17.15 18.79
C ARG A 437 16.84 16.66 19.50
N VAL A 438 16.96 15.34 19.66
CA VAL A 438 18.05 14.69 20.41
C VAL A 438 18.87 13.82 19.47
N PRO A 439 20.21 13.98 19.43
CA PRO A 439 21.07 13.08 18.66
C PRO A 439 21.10 11.69 19.31
N PHE A 440 21.05 10.65 18.50
CA PHE A 440 21.21 9.29 18.99
C PHE A 440 22.70 8.99 19.25
N PRO A 441 23.08 8.48 20.43
CA PRO A 441 24.43 8.05 20.68
C PRO A 441 24.91 7.02 19.64
N ALA A 442 26.13 7.13 19.15
CA ALA A 442 26.67 6.19 18.16
C ALA A 442 26.59 4.73 18.62
N ALA A 443 26.85 4.48 19.91
CA ALA A 443 26.74 3.16 20.52
C ALA A 443 25.31 2.59 20.53
N SER A 444 24.28 3.40 20.36
CA SER A 444 22.89 2.93 20.26
C SER A 444 22.60 2.24 18.94
N GLU A 445 23.43 2.43 17.90
CA GLU A 445 23.27 1.89 16.55
C GLU A 445 21.95 2.34 15.87
N ARG A 446 21.23 3.33 16.45
CA ARG A 446 19.97 3.85 15.93
C ARG A 446 20.22 4.82 14.78
N ALA A 447 19.34 4.78 13.79
CA ALA A 447 19.22 5.80 12.75
C ALA A 447 17.82 5.79 12.13
N GLY A 448 17.33 6.95 11.77
CA GLY A 448 16.07 7.15 11.06
C GLY A 448 14.90 6.39 11.65
N LEU A 449 13.87 6.16 10.81
CA LEU A 449 12.65 5.44 11.19
C LEU A 449 12.91 4.03 11.73
N LEU A 450 13.93 3.33 11.20
CA LEU A 450 14.27 1.97 11.63
C LEU A 450 14.81 1.91 13.05
N GLY A 451 15.39 3.01 13.52
CA GLY A 451 15.90 3.16 14.88
C GLY A 451 14.88 3.72 15.87
N GLN A 452 13.75 4.23 15.40
CA GLN A 452 12.70 4.81 16.24
C GLN A 452 11.86 3.72 16.92
N SER A 453 11.39 4.03 18.12
CA SER A 453 10.57 3.11 18.90
C SER A 453 9.22 2.80 18.25
N LEU A 454 8.65 3.71 17.48
CA LEU A 454 7.45 3.47 16.70
C LEU A 454 7.59 2.23 15.82
N PHE A 455 8.55 2.21 14.90
CA PHE A 455 8.75 1.09 13.97
C PHE A 455 9.02 -0.21 14.72
N LEU A 456 9.91 -0.18 15.71
CA LEU A 456 10.32 -1.34 16.48
C LEU A 456 9.15 -1.92 17.31
N ALA A 457 8.29 -1.05 17.84
CA ALA A 457 7.15 -1.47 18.64
C ALA A 457 5.99 -1.95 17.74
N LEU A 458 5.56 -1.19 16.74
CA LEU A 458 4.39 -1.57 15.92
C LEU A 458 4.56 -2.91 15.19
N THR A 459 5.82 -3.32 14.96
CA THR A 459 6.18 -4.58 14.31
C THR A 459 6.45 -5.72 15.31
N SER A 460 6.16 -5.53 16.59
CA SER A 460 6.42 -6.49 17.67
C SER A 460 5.13 -7.14 18.18
N LYS A 461 5.30 -8.32 18.81
CA LYS A 461 4.24 -9.03 19.55
C LYS A 461 4.15 -8.46 20.97
N PRO A 462 3.05 -8.78 21.73
CA PRO A 462 2.92 -8.29 23.11
C PRO A 462 4.08 -8.66 24.04
N GLU A 463 4.71 -9.80 23.82
CA GLU A 463 5.72 -10.37 24.72
C GLU A 463 7.16 -10.19 24.25
N ASP A 464 7.40 -10.02 22.93
CA ASP A 464 8.75 -9.89 22.37
C ASP A 464 8.73 -9.29 20.96
N ALA A 465 9.91 -8.93 20.46
CA ALA A 465 10.11 -8.49 19.09
C ALA A 465 9.67 -9.55 18.07
N SER A 466 9.11 -9.11 16.93
CA SER A 466 8.82 -10.00 15.81
C SER A 466 9.78 -9.70 14.65
N LEU A 467 10.78 -10.57 14.47
CA LEU A 467 11.76 -10.41 13.39
C LEU A 467 11.09 -10.49 12.03
N THR A 468 10.18 -11.46 11.84
CA THR A 468 9.35 -11.57 10.62
C THR A 468 8.50 -10.32 10.40
N GLY A 469 7.87 -9.79 11.47
CA GLY A 469 7.06 -8.56 11.36
C GLY A 469 7.88 -7.34 10.93
N ARG A 470 9.11 -7.20 11.45
CA ARG A 470 10.04 -6.12 11.06
C ARG A 470 10.45 -6.23 9.60
N GLY A 471 10.83 -7.44 9.15
CA GLY A 471 11.20 -7.68 7.76
C GLY A 471 10.05 -7.49 6.79
N LEU A 472 8.85 -7.96 7.14
CA LEU A 472 7.63 -7.78 6.34
C LEU A 472 7.30 -6.29 6.17
N PHE A 473 7.33 -5.51 7.26
CA PHE A 473 7.07 -4.08 7.20
C PHE A 473 8.06 -3.34 6.28
N VAL A 474 9.35 -3.66 6.36
CA VAL A 474 10.36 -3.08 5.45
C VAL A 474 10.06 -3.43 4.00
N ARG A 475 9.70 -4.70 3.70
CA ARG A 475 9.34 -5.10 2.33
C ARG A 475 8.13 -4.35 1.81
N GLU A 476 7.07 -4.26 2.59
CA GLU A 476 5.81 -3.69 2.14
C GLU A 476 5.83 -2.16 2.14
N GLN A 477 6.33 -1.53 3.21
CA GLN A 477 6.23 -0.09 3.38
C GLN A 477 7.41 0.69 2.79
N PHE A 478 8.61 0.10 2.79
CA PHE A 478 9.82 0.80 2.34
C PHE A 478 10.37 0.30 1.01
N LEU A 479 9.98 -0.90 0.57
CA LEU A 479 10.38 -1.44 -0.73
C LEU A 479 9.20 -1.64 -1.69
N CYS A 480 7.97 -1.42 -1.25
CA CYS A 480 6.72 -1.65 -2.02
C CYS A 480 6.66 -3.06 -2.63
N GLN A 481 7.13 -4.06 -1.88
CA GLN A 481 7.20 -5.45 -2.29
C GLN A 481 6.21 -6.26 -1.47
N HIS A 482 5.11 -6.66 -2.09
CA HIS A 482 4.09 -7.46 -1.42
C HIS A 482 4.60 -8.87 -1.12
N VAL A 483 4.38 -9.32 0.12
CA VAL A 483 4.62 -10.70 0.55
C VAL A 483 3.26 -11.32 0.86
N PRO A 484 2.87 -12.40 0.16
CA PRO A 484 1.57 -13.04 0.40
C PRO A 484 1.41 -13.49 1.85
N PRO A 485 0.19 -13.46 2.39
CA PRO A 485 -0.09 -13.99 3.71
C PRO A 485 0.23 -15.50 3.76
N PRO A 486 0.54 -16.04 4.96
CA PRO A 486 0.77 -17.47 5.11
C PRO A 486 -0.49 -18.25 4.68
N PRO A 487 -0.32 -19.47 4.10
CA PRO A 487 -1.46 -20.31 3.77
C PRO A 487 -2.35 -20.60 4.99
N ALA A 488 -3.64 -20.81 4.74
CA ALA A 488 -4.58 -21.11 5.83
C ALA A 488 -4.15 -22.39 6.59
N GLY A 489 -4.28 -22.37 7.92
CA GLY A 489 -3.96 -23.50 8.78
C GLY A 489 -2.48 -23.66 9.16
N VAL A 490 -1.60 -22.78 8.69
CA VAL A 490 -0.18 -22.78 9.11
C VAL A 490 -0.06 -22.24 10.53
N ASN A 491 0.66 -22.99 11.38
CA ASN A 491 1.02 -22.52 12.73
C ASN A 491 2.11 -21.45 12.60
N THR A 492 1.77 -20.20 12.88
CA THR A 492 2.67 -19.04 12.83
C THR A 492 3.40 -18.78 14.17
N ASN A 493 3.19 -19.61 15.18
CA ASN A 493 3.88 -19.47 16.44
C ASN A 493 5.25 -20.16 16.39
N LEU A 494 6.27 -19.47 16.90
CA LEU A 494 7.58 -20.08 17.08
C LEU A 494 7.51 -21.19 18.12
N PRO A 495 8.26 -22.31 17.94
CA PRO A 495 8.38 -23.34 18.94
C PRO A 495 8.79 -22.74 20.30
N PRO A 496 8.23 -23.20 21.42
CA PRO A 496 8.65 -22.71 22.73
C PRO A 496 10.10 -23.09 23.00
N THR A 497 10.89 -22.14 23.53
CA THR A 497 12.20 -22.45 24.05
C THR A 497 12.07 -23.08 25.44
N THR A 498 12.99 -24.01 25.81
CA THR A 498 13.01 -24.70 27.10
C THR A 498 14.34 -24.46 27.79
N GLU A 499 14.41 -24.71 29.11
CA GLU A 499 15.65 -24.60 29.88
C GLU A 499 16.71 -25.57 29.37
N ALA A 500 16.31 -26.77 28.93
CA ALA A 500 17.20 -27.79 28.38
C ALA A 500 17.73 -27.41 26.96
N HIS A 501 16.98 -26.65 26.21
CA HIS A 501 17.32 -26.21 24.85
C HIS A 501 17.00 -24.71 24.68
N PRO A 502 17.82 -23.82 25.30
CA PRO A 502 17.63 -22.39 25.17
C PRO A 502 18.02 -21.94 23.76
N GLN A 503 17.12 -21.18 23.09
CA GLN A 503 17.28 -20.72 21.71
C GLN A 503 16.93 -19.24 21.59
N THR A 504 17.68 -18.52 20.76
CA THR A 504 17.32 -17.16 20.35
C THR A 504 16.10 -17.19 19.40
N ASN A 505 15.51 -16.05 19.13
CA ASN A 505 14.44 -15.99 18.12
C ASN A 505 14.95 -16.41 16.73
N ARG A 506 16.17 -16.03 16.37
CA ARG A 506 16.82 -16.47 15.13
C ARG A 506 16.97 -17.98 15.04
N ASP A 507 17.42 -18.65 16.10
CA ASP A 507 17.56 -20.10 16.13
C ASP A 507 16.23 -20.81 15.92
N ARG A 508 15.18 -20.34 16.62
CA ARG A 508 13.81 -20.86 16.51
C ARG A 508 13.20 -20.64 15.13
N MET A 509 13.55 -19.54 14.47
CA MET A 509 13.10 -19.24 13.11
C MET A 509 13.86 -20.04 12.05
N SER A 510 15.11 -20.43 12.30
CA SER A 510 15.89 -21.23 11.36
C SER A 510 15.24 -22.59 11.04
N GLU A 511 14.44 -23.13 11.95
CA GLU A 511 13.65 -24.32 11.74
C GLU A 511 12.55 -24.11 10.67
N HIS A 512 11.99 -22.91 10.56
CA HIS A 512 10.98 -22.58 9.55
C HIS A 512 11.55 -22.59 8.12
N VAL A 513 12.81 -22.21 7.95
CA VAL A 513 13.46 -22.19 6.64
C VAL A 513 13.91 -23.56 6.15
N THR A 514 13.86 -24.60 7.01
CA THR A 514 14.10 -25.99 6.59
C THR A 514 12.95 -26.54 5.78
N ASN A 515 11.72 -26.05 5.99
CA ASN A 515 10.56 -26.39 5.17
C ASN A 515 10.53 -25.52 3.90
N PRO A 516 10.60 -26.10 2.69
CA PRO A 516 10.60 -25.32 1.43
C PRO A 516 9.41 -24.39 1.25
N SER A 517 8.23 -24.77 1.73
CA SER A 517 7.03 -23.94 1.66
C SER A 517 7.17 -22.67 2.48
N CYS A 518 7.74 -22.76 3.69
CA CYS A 518 7.96 -21.63 4.57
C CYS A 518 9.17 -20.79 4.13
N ALA A 519 10.25 -21.46 3.70
CA ALA A 519 11.50 -20.84 3.26
C ALA A 519 11.32 -19.79 2.18
N SER A 520 10.33 -19.97 1.31
CA SER A 520 10.06 -19.08 0.18
C SER A 520 9.75 -17.64 0.58
N CYS A 521 9.00 -17.44 1.67
CA CYS A 521 8.70 -16.11 2.21
C CYS A 521 9.71 -15.70 3.30
N HIS A 522 10.05 -16.62 4.22
CA HIS A 522 10.93 -16.33 5.33
C HIS A 522 12.35 -15.95 4.91
N ASN A 523 12.92 -16.57 3.86
CA ASN A 523 14.21 -16.15 3.30
C ASN A 523 14.20 -14.69 2.76
N LEU A 524 13.05 -14.15 2.45
CA LEU A 524 12.92 -12.76 1.97
C LEU A 524 12.79 -11.76 3.12
N ILE A 525 12.13 -12.15 4.22
CA ILE A 525 11.74 -11.22 5.29
C ILE A 525 12.61 -11.35 6.54
N ASP A 526 12.92 -12.57 6.98
CA ASP A 526 13.61 -12.80 8.24
C ASP A 526 15.03 -12.23 8.31
N PRO A 527 15.86 -12.29 7.24
CA PRO A 527 17.20 -11.70 7.25
C PRO A 527 17.18 -10.18 7.52
N ILE A 528 16.11 -9.49 7.17
CA ILE A 528 15.93 -8.07 7.49
C ILE A 528 15.68 -7.90 8.99
N GLY A 529 14.83 -8.75 9.56
CA GLY A 529 14.50 -8.68 10.98
C GLY A 529 15.68 -9.03 11.90
N TRP A 530 16.57 -9.93 11.50
CA TRP A 530 17.72 -10.34 12.31
C TRP A 530 18.62 -9.16 12.69
N GLY A 531 18.88 -8.25 11.79
CA GLY A 531 19.68 -7.06 12.06
C GLY A 531 19.09 -6.11 13.08
N LEU A 532 17.83 -6.34 13.47
CA LEU A 532 17.09 -5.51 14.41
C LEU A 532 16.81 -6.21 15.74
N GLU A 533 17.35 -7.44 15.98
CA GLU A 533 17.03 -8.24 17.16
C GLU A 533 17.58 -7.66 18.48
N LYS A 534 18.58 -6.79 18.42
CA LYS A 534 19.04 -6.05 19.61
C LYS A 534 18.00 -5.07 20.18
N PHE A 535 16.84 -4.93 19.56
CA PHE A 535 15.76 -4.06 20.04
C PHE A 535 14.54 -4.92 20.41
N ASP A 536 14.05 -4.71 21.64
CA ASP A 536 12.92 -5.44 22.18
C ASP A 536 11.56 -4.99 21.60
N ALA A 537 10.46 -5.40 22.25
CA ALA A 537 9.11 -5.13 21.77
C ALA A 537 8.63 -3.67 21.90
N ILE A 538 9.37 -2.81 22.60
CA ILE A 538 9.10 -1.38 22.71
C ILE A 538 10.22 -0.52 22.14
N GLY A 539 11.25 -1.17 21.59
CA GLY A 539 12.39 -0.52 21.00
C GLY A 539 13.54 -0.23 21.98
N MET A 540 13.53 -0.75 23.19
CA MET A 540 14.69 -0.66 24.09
C MET A 540 15.83 -1.54 23.58
N ARG A 541 17.06 -1.03 23.62
CA ARG A 541 18.24 -1.78 23.19
C ARG A 541 18.65 -2.82 24.24
N ARG A 542 18.97 -4.02 23.80
CA ARG A 542 19.51 -5.12 24.62
C ARG A 542 20.79 -5.65 24.00
N GLU A 543 21.76 -6.05 24.84
CA GLU A 543 23.03 -6.63 24.37
C GLU A 543 22.89 -8.13 24.14
N ASP A 544 22.10 -8.78 25.02
CA ASP A 544 21.92 -10.22 25.05
C ASP A 544 20.45 -10.61 25.03
N PHE A 545 20.16 -11.80 24.59
CA PHE A 545 18.85 -12.42 24.73
C PHE A 545 18.79 -13.15 26.08
N ARG A 546 17.97 -12.63 27.02
CA ARG A 546 17.85 -13.15 28.37
C ARG A 546 16.54 -13.85 28.59
N MET A 547 16.59 -15.11 29.02
CA MET A 547 15.42 -15.92 29.32
C MET A 547 15.42 -16.36 30.76
N THR A 548 14.25 -16.29 31.43
CA THR A 548 14.07 -16.84 32.76
C THR A 548 13.03 -17.94 32.66
N PHE A 549 13.44 -19.18 32.86
CA PHE A 549 12.53 -20.32 32.89
C PHE A 549 11.91 -20.40 34.27
N GLY A 550 10.59 -20.14 34.36
CA GLY A 550 9.88 -20.06 35.63
C GLY A 550 9.88 -21.35 36.39
N GLY A 551 10.25 -21.30 37.66
CA GLY A 551 9.94 -22.34 38.61
C GLY A 551 8.40 -22.54 38.67
N ARG A 552 7.92 -23.74 38.35
CA ARG A 552 6.55 -24.16 38.53
C ARG A 552 6.13 -23.84 39.99
N ALA A 553 5.04 -23.12 40.14
CA ALA A 553 4.35 -23.06 41.40
C ALA A 553 3.79 -24.46 41.68
N GLY A 554 4.60 -25.33 42.26
CA GLY A 554 4.14 -26.56 42.89
C GLY A 554 3.29 -26.16 44.09
N GLY A 555 1.99 -26.49 44.05
CA GLY A 555 1.15 -26.44 45.24
C GLY A 555 1.70 -27.38 46.31
N GLY A 556 2.27 -26.79 47.35
CA GLY A 556 2.79 -27.53 48.53
C GLY A 556 3.29 -26.51 49.55
N GLY A 557 2.56 -26.32 50.64
CA GLY A 557 2.92 -25.43 51.74
C GLY A 557 4.26 -25.82 52.37
N GLY A 558 5.21 -24.91 52.30
CA GLY A 558 6.49 -25.01 52.98
C GLY A 558 7.31 -23.75 52.71
N GLY A 559 7.60 -22.96 53.75
CA GLY A 559 8.31 -21.68 53.71
C GLY A 559 9.78 -21.83 53.30
N GLY A 560 10.05 -22.28 52.06
CA GLY A 560 11.37 -22.30 51.44
C GLY A 560 11.65 -21.00 50.69
N ARG A 561 12.83 -20.40 50.91
CA ARG A 561 13.36 -19.28 50.11
C ARG A 561 13.23 -19.64 48.62
N ARG A 562 12.44 -18.88 47.86
CA ARG A 562 12.37 -18.98 46.40
C ARG A 562 13.80 -18.78 45.87
N GLN A 563 14.43 -19.84 45.39
CA GLN A 563 15.61 -19.68 44.55
C GLN A 563 15.18 -18.95 43.30
N GLN A 564 15.67 -17.73 43.09
CA GLN A 564 15.47 -17.01 41.82
C GLN A 564 16.16 -17.85 40.74
N ALA A 565 15.36 -18.29 39.75
CA ALA A 565 15.90 -19.01 38.61
C ALA A 565 16.94 -18.11 37.91
N LYS A 566 18.16 -18.67 37.72
CA LYS A 566 19.25 -17.95 37.09
C LYS A 566 18.90 -17.74 35.61
N PRO A 567 18.96 -16.50 35.09
CA PRO A 567 18.62 -16.28 33.69
C PRO A 567 19.65 -16.96 32.76
N VAL A 568 19.18 -17.61 31.74
CA VAL A 568 20.00 -18.07 30.61
C VAL A 568 20.24 -16.88 29.69
N VAL A 569 21.52 -16.65 29.36
CA VAL A 569 21.96 -15.53 28.53
C VAL A 569 22.56 -16.06 27.23
N LEU A 570 22.03 -15.64 26.09
CA LEU A 570 22.48 -16.01 24.74
C LEU A 570 22.95 -14.77 23.97
N PRO A 571 24.03 -14.87 23.18
CA PRO A 571 24.45 -13.78 22.32
C PRO A 571 23.42 -13.55 21.19
N ILE A 572 23.26 -12.28 20.77
CA ILE A 572 22.40 -11.92 19.66
C ILE A 572 23.26 -11.81 18.38
N ASP A 573 22.94 -12.60 17.36
CA ASP A 573 23.52 -12.47 16.02
C ASP A 573 22.63 -11.60 15.14
N THR A 574 23.12 -10.39 14.83
CA THR A 574 22.39 -9.38 14.05
C THR A 574 22.75 -9.34 12.56
N LYS A 575 23.55 -10.29 12.06
CA LYS A 575 23.90 -10.33 10.64
C LYS A 575 22.67 -10.54 9.77
N GLY A 576 22.33 -9.54 8.96
CA GLY A 576 21.20 -9.52 8.06
C GLY A 576 21.57 -9.13 6.64
N SER A 577 20.60 -9.23 5.75
CA SER A 577 20.72 -8.77 4.35
C SER A 577 19.33 -8.50 3.75
N VAL A 578 19.29 -7.72 2.68
CA VAL A 578 18.05 -7.45 1.93
C VAL A 578 18.11 -8.18 0.60
N VAL A 579 17.48 -9.34 0.52
CA VAL A 579 17.43 -10.12 -0.75
C VAL A 579 16.85 -9.27 -1.86
N GLY A 580 17.52 -9.22 -3.02
CA GLY A 580 17.15 -8.39 -4.17
C GLY A 580 17.86 -7.03 -4.24
N ILE A 581 18.67 -6.69 -3.24
CA ILE A 581 19.60 -5.55 -3.24
C ILE A 581 21.01 -6.10 -3.15
N ALA A 582 21.87 -5.71 -4.08
CA ALA A 582 23.30 -6.09 -4.07
C ALA A 582 24.01 -5.43 -2.88
N ASP A 583 25.03 -6.09 -2.33
CA ASP A 583 25.88 -5.58 -1.25
C ASP A 583 25.10 -5.06 -0.04
N SER A 584 24.01 -5.73 0.29
CA SER A 584 23.03 -5.30 1.29
C SER A 584 23.24 -5.93 2.66
N ALA A 585 24.44 -6.42 2.97
CA ALA A 585 24.78 -6.93 4.29
C ALA A 585 24.74 -5.81 5.34
N PHE A 586 24.16 -6.08 6.50
CA PHE A 586 24.06 -5.12 7.61
C PHE A 586 23.97 -5.87 8.96
N SER A 587 24.16 -5.15 10.06
CA SER A 587 24.07 -5.69 11.42
C SER A 587 23.36 -4.73 12.40
N SER A 588 22.84 -3.62 11.93
CA SER A 588 22.19 -2.60 12.77
C SER A 588 21.12 -1.81 11.99
N PRO A 589 20.19 -1.11 12.67
CA PRO A 589 19.26 -0.18 12.02
C PRO A 589 19.97 0.90 11.20
N ARG A 590 21.12 1.39 11.68
CA ARG A 590 21.94 2.40 10.98
C ARG A 590 22.45 1.89 9.64
N GLU A 591 22.98 0.68 9.61
CA GLU A 591 23.50 0.08 8.38
C GLU A 591 22.37 -0.30 7.42
N LEU A 592 21.27 -0.89 7.94
CA LEU A 592 20.07 -1.15 7.13
C LEU A 592 19.50 0.14 6.53
N GLY A 593 19.48 1.22 7.31
CA GLY A 593 19.04 2.54 6.85
C GLY A 593 19.88 3.05 5.68
N ALA A 594 21.21 2.91 5.75
CA ALA A 594 22.11 3.27 4.65
C ALA A 594 21.84 2.44 3.39
N VAL A 595 21.63 1.12 3.54
CA VAL A 595 21.27 0.22 2.42
C VAL A 595 19.96 0.67 1.76
N LEU A 596 18.91 0.98 2.55
CA LEU A 596 17.61 1.37 2.03
C LEU A 596 17.67 2.76 1.36
N ALA A 597 18.31 3.74 1.98
CA ALA A 597 18.43 5.09 1.43
C ALA A 597 19.13 5.11 0.05
N ALA A 598 20.15 4.25 -0.12
CA ALA A 598 20.90 4.12 -1.38
C ALA A 598 20.16 3.30 -2.44
N ALA A 599 19.21 2.46 -2.05
CA ALA A 599 18.53 1.53 -2.95
C ALA A 599 17.49 2.23 -3.85
N PRO A 600 17.59 2.15 -5.18
CA PRO A 600 16.59 2.70 -6.10
C PRO A 600 15.18 2.17 -5.82
N GLN A 601 15.05 0.92 -5.37
CA GLN A 601 13.77 0.31 -5.02
C GLN A 601 13.07 1.05 -3.87
N CYS A 602 13.82 1.45 -2.83
CA CYS A 602 13.29 2.22 -1.71
C CYS A 602 12.91 3.64 -2.15
N GLN A 603 13.77 4.31 -2.92
CA GLN A 603 13.54 5.65 -3.44
C GLN A 603 12.28 5.72 -4.32
N GLN A 604 12.10 4.73 -5.22
CA GLN A 604 10.90 4.60 -6.05
C GLN A 604 9.66 4.24 -5.22
N CYS A 605 9.84 3.45 -4.15
CA CYS A 605 8.73 3.10 -3.26
C CYS A 605 8.14 4.35 -2.57
N MET A 606 8.96 5.34 -2.20
CA MET A 606 8.44 6.60 -1.64
C MET A 606 7.50 7.31 -2.62
N VAL A 607 7.84 7.33 -3.90
CA VAL A 607 6.97 7.88 -4.95
C VAL A 607 5.65 7.10 -5.03
N LYS A 608 5.72 5.76 -5.03
CA LYS A 608 4.53 4.89 -5.08
C LYS A 608 3.64 5.06 -3.85
N GLN A 609 4.20 5.12 -2.66
CA GLN A 609 3.41 5.30 -1.42
C GLN A 609 2.65 6.62 -1.43
N TYR A 610 3.29 7.72 -1.81
CA TYR A 610 2.60 8.99 -1.91
C TYR A 610 1.58 9.04 -3.07
N PHE A 611 1.88 8.38 -4.19
CA PHE A 611 0.92 8.21 -5.29
C PHE A 611 -0.33 7.44 -4.82
N ARG A 612 -0.17 6.30 -4.15
CA ARG A 612 -1.30 5.48 -3.62
C ARG A 612 -2.20 6.29 -2.69
N TYR A 613 -1.60 7.07 -1.80
CA TYR A 613 -2.33 7.99 -0.92
C TYR A 613 -3.07 9.06 -1.71
N ALA A 614 -2.40 9.81 -2.58
CA ALA A 614 -3.00 10.92 -3.32
C ALA A 614 -4.01 10.48 -4.37
N ALA A 615 -3.72 9.40 -5.10
CA ALA A 615 -4.58 8.86 -6.16
C ALA A 615 -5.74 8.00 -5.62
N GLY A 616 -5.65 7.49 -4.38
CA GLY A 616 -6.68 6.62 -3.77
C GLY A 616 -6.78 5.25 -4.42
N ARG A 617 -5.71 4.76 -5.03
CA ARG A 617 -5.63 3.45 -5.67
C ARG A 617 -4.18 2.97 -5.80
N MET A 618 -4.03 1.69 -6.03
CA MET A 618 -2.73 1.15 -6.43
C MET A 618 -2.32 1.68 -7.82
N GLU A 619 -1.02 1.74 -8.03
CA GLU A 619 -0.46 1.98 -9.36
C GLU A 619 -0.76 0.81 -10.30
N THR A 620 -1.00 1.14 -11.56
CA THR A 620 -1.15 0.20 -12.65
C THR A 620 0.04 0.30 -13.60
N PRO A 621 0.27 -0.66 -14.50
CA PRO A 621 1.30 -0.53 -15.53
C PRO A 621 1.18 0.73 -16.38
N ALA A 622 -0.03 1.25 -16.57
CA ALA A 622 -0.27 2.49 -17.30
C ALA A 622 0.33 3.73 -16.62
N ASP A 623 0.50 3.69 -15.30
CA ASP A 623 1.07 4.77 -14.51
C ASP A 623 2.61 4.79 -14.56
N ALA A 624 3.25 3.71 -14.99
CA ALA A 624 4.71 3.57 -14.94
C ALA A 624 5.47 4.74 -15.59
N PRO A 625 5.12 5.24 -16.80
CA PRO A 625 5.84 6.37 -17.38
C PRO A 625 5.71 7.67 -16.56
N ALA A 626 4.59 7.87 -15.89
CA ALA A 626 4.38 9.02 -15.03
C ALA A 626 5.14 8.90 -13.73
N LEU A 627 5.09 7.73 -13.08
CA LEU A 627 5.83 7.44 -11.85
C LEU A 627 7.35 7.54 -12.08
N ASP A 628 7.84 7.11 -13.24
CA ASP A 628 9.25 7.27 -13.59
C ASP A 628 9.63 8.75 -13.73
N ARG A 629 8.81 9.59 -14.38
CA ARG A 629 9.06 11.05 -14.45
C ARG A 629 9.05 11.69 -13.06
N ILE A 630 8.04 11.37 -12.24
CA ILE A 630 7.95 11.88 -10.85
C ILE A 630 9.16 11.45 -10.04
N PHE A 631 9.63 10.22 -10.21
CA PHE A 631 10.84 9.72 -9.57
C PHE A 631 12.09 10.49 -10.01
N GLN A 632 12.26 10.78 -11.31
CA GLN A 632 13.39 11.59 -11.79
C GLN A 632 13.34 13.02 -11.23
N ASP A 633 12.18 13.67 -11.19
CA ASP A 633 12.02 14.99 -10.60
C ASP A 633 12.40 14.97 -9.11
N PHE A 634 11.92 13.97 -8.35
CA PHE A 634 12.24 13.76 -6.95
C PHE A 634 13.74 13.56 -6.73
N LYS A 635 14.37 12.70 -7.51
CA LYS A 635 15.82 12.45 -7.48
C LYS A 635 16.64 13.68 -7.82
N ASN A 636 16.28 14.40 -8.91
CA ASN A 636 16.98 15.60 -9.36
C ASN A 636 16.87 16.77 -8.38
N SER A 637 15.82 16.79 -7.57
CA SER A 637 15.65 17.75 -6.48
C SER A 637 16.46 17.43 -5.21
N ASN A 638 17.34 16.43 -5.25
CA ASN A 638 17.97 15.84 -4.06
C ASN A 638 16.96 15.27 -3.07
N PHE A 639 15.96 14.57 -3.59
CA PHE A 639 14.89 13.91 -2.84
C PHE A 639 14.10 14.84 -1.91
N ARG A 640 13.81 16.09 -2.33
CA ARG A 640 12.93 16.99 -1.59
C ARG A 640 11.47 16.56 -1.74
N PHE A 641 10.82 16.22 -0.63
CA PHE A 641 9.47 15.67 -0.65
C PHE A 641 8.42 16.63 -1.23
N LYS A 642 8.57 17.94 -1.03
CA LYS A 642 7.69 18.94 -1.67
C LYS A 642 7.77 18.89 -3.20
N GLU A 643 8.92 18.61 -3.77
CA GLU A 643 9.08 18.45 -5.24
C GLU A 643 8.39 17.18 -5.75
N LEU A 644 8.42 16.07 -4.95
CA LEU A 644 7.62 14.88 -5.25
C LEU A 644 6.13 15.24 -5.32
N ILE A 645 5.62 15.96 -4.32
CA ILE A 645 4.23 16.44 -4.29
C ILE A 645 3.91 17.28 -5.53
N LEU A 646 4.73 18.29 -5.83
CA LEU A 646 4.52 19.19 -6.97
C LEU A 646 4.60 18.47 -8.32
N SER A 647 5.51 17.50 -8.45
CA SER A 647 5.59 16.68 -9.67
C SER A 647 4.36 15.79 -9.84
N LEU A 648 3.85 15.20 -8.75
CA LEU A 648 2.65 14.38 -8.77
C LEU A 648 1.41 15.20 -9.17
N VAL A 649 1.16 16.34 -8.53
CA VAL A 649 -0.05 17.14 -8.82
C VAL A 649 -0.03 17.77 -10.21
N ARG A 650 1.15 17.92 -10.82
CA ARG A 650 1.35 18.35 -12.20
C ARG A 650 1.10 17.24 -13.22
N SER A 651 1.19 15.98 -12.80
CA SER A 651 1.01 14.83 -13.70
C SER A 651 -0.45 14.70 -14.14
N ARG A 652 -0.70 14.14 -15.34
CA ARG A 652 -2.06 13.91 -15.85
C ARG A 652 -2.83 12.88 -15.04
N GLU A 653 -2.13 11.98 -14.38
CA GLU A 653 -2.67 10.93 -13.56
C GLU A 653 -3.32 11.47 -12.27
N PHE A 654 -2.88 12.65 -11.81
CA PHE A 654 -3.47 13.29 -10.64
C PHE A 654 -4.85 13.92 -10.93
N PRO A 655 -5.09 14.64 -12.05
CA PRO A 655 -6.42 15.19 -12.35
C PRO A 655 -7.44 14.14 -12.76
N GLY A 656 -7.05 12.88 -13.00
CA GLY A 656 -7.97 11.84 -13.48
C GLY A 656 -8.60 12.23 -14.83
N GLU A 657 -7.81 12.78 -15.75
CA GLU A 657 -8.23 13.00 -17.12
C GLU A 657 -8.48 11.64 -17.77
N GLY A 658 -9.76 11.21 -17.79
CA GLY A 658 -10.20 10.19 -18.73
C GLY A 658 -9.74 10.65 -20.12
N LYS A 659 -9.13 9.75 -20.90
CA LYS A 659 -8.73 10.05 -22.28
C LYS A 659 -9.90 10.77 -22.97
N ASP A 660 -9.67 11.97 -23.48
CA ASP A 660 -10.53 12.56 -24.48
C ASP A 660 -10.57 11.57 -25.66
N THR A 661 -11.61 10.75 -25.70
CA THR A 661 -12.03 10.12 -26.96
C THR A 661 -12.45 11.27 -27.85
N HIS A 662 -11.52 11.78 -28.64
CA HIS A 662 -11.82 12.57 -29.82
C HIS A 662 -12.67 11.67 -30.72
N VAL A 663 -13.98 11.71 -30.52
CA VAL A 663 -14.94 11.38 -31.56
C VAL A 663 -14.81 12.53 -32.57
N ALA A 664 -13.92 12.33 -33.53
CA ALA A 664 -13.93 13.10 -34.75
C ALA A 664 -15.33 12.87 -35.43
N GLY A 665 -16.25 13.72 -35.09
CA GLY A 665 -17.56 13.78 -35.73
C GLY A 665 -17.38 14.16 -37.19
N ASN A 666 -17.32 13.16 -38.07
CA ASN A 666 -17.55 13.34 -39.49
C ASN A 666 -19.04 13.67 -39.71
N HIS A 667 -19.42 14.93 -39.54
CA HIS A 667 -20.62 15.47 -40.17
C HIS A 667 -20.28 15.80 -41.61
N LYS A 668 -20.44 14.80 -42.49
CA LYS A 668 -20.75 15.09 -43.91
C LYS A 668 -22.25 15.42 -44.00
N ALA A 669 -22.51 16.64 -44.39
CA ALA A 669 -23.83 17.08 -44.82
C ALA A 669 -24.35 16.22 -46.00
N GLN A 670 -25.55 15.77 -45.92
CA GLN A 670 -26.53 15.68 -47.02
C GLN A 670 -27.89 16.15 -46.49
#